data_b152dc76cb74349e2eeb0dec81ca6c8a
#
_entry.id   b152dc76cb74349e2eeb0dec81ca6c8a
#
_cell.length_a   1.000
_cell.length_b   1.000
_cell.length_c   1.000
_cell.angle_alpha   90.00
_cell.angle_beta   90.00
_cell.angle_gamma   90.00
#
_symmetry.space_group_name_H-M   'P 1'
#
loop_
_entity.id
_entity.type
_entity.pdbx_description
1 polymer ?
#
loop_
_entity_poly.entity_id
_entity_poly.type
_entity_poly.pdbx_seq_one_letter_code
_entity_poly.pdbx_strand_id
1 'polypeptide(L)'
;MNPRHTLTGQLAGGFIESKLTLVLMIAALIFGIWAVLSTPREENPQISMPAAAVQAVLPGAEPDEMEAKVIRPLEAIINQIPGVDHYWSTAVDSAAVVVVQFKVGENKEESLVKLADRIVGGRAELPADMLGPWVKSADVDDVPILAVSLVSEKYGDEGLRRIVWDVLDRLMGLEDISTVDVIGGRDRELIVEIDPARLESFGLSFASVTAAVRAAGSAGPLGTTVTKGTEARVRLANAIKSAADLRRLVVGFSPAGNPVHLEDVAKIRDGATQQAAASSRFGWGRASSQYESAAGGIVEHSSVSLAIAKRKNANAVVVADEAIARIERMKGTVIPADVDVVVTRDDGAKANDAVNTLIEHLAIAVIAVVTVTLVFLGWRAAVIVAVTVPLILAITLGVVGLSGFTINRLTLYALIIALGLLVDDSIVVIENIVRHYGLSKLSGRQDRSNRAIEAAGEIGSATLLATITVMVVFASLIPALTGMPKQYFYPVGFTVPVALAASFLIAYTVAPWAARRWIPQPPIDSSSAGGRTLPGGRFGKLYSIPARLLIGHPRREIVFVCATAFLCIAVFIMPFGQCLIPGGLNSPTPAWGVEMGFLPKDNKNTFNVTIELPVGTPVEALDRAVRDTAAEVAKIPEVVNWQSWAGLSGVADFNSMMRMTPAKGSEIGAVRVNLTDKNSGRRSSIEIARELRTALRSVSDAYPGSTVQVVEDPPGPPLRGTIYAEIYANDPEELRWLADRTQKEFRKTYDVVEVTNTQKADQTEW
;
A
#
# COMPACT_ATOMS: atom_id res chain seq x y z
N MET A 1 10.66 51.72 11.40
CA MET A 1 9.29 51.60 10.81
C MET A 1 8.29 51.67 11.96
N ASN A 2 7.20 52.42 11.82
CA ASN A 2 6.17 52.43 12.86
C ASN A 2 5.48 51.05 12.89
N PRO A 3 5.51 50.31 14.05
CA PRO A 3 5.00 48.93 14.15
C PRO A 3 3.54 48.77 13.67
N ARG A 4 2.76 49.83 13.71
CA ARG A 4 1.37 49.83 13.26
C ARG A 4 1.19 49.75 11.71
N HIS A 5 2.25 50.10 10.97
CA HIS A 5 2.21 50.08 9.49
C HIS A 5 2.82 48.81 8.90
N THR A 6 3.28 47.86 9.72
CA THR A 6 3.70 46.53 9.25
C THR A 6 2.48 45.71 8.83
N LEU A 7 2.66 44.76 7.91
CA LEU A 7 1.59 43.88 7.46
C LEU A 7 0.89 43.13 8.62
N THR A 8 1.68 42.67 9.58
CA THR A 8 1.22 41.99 10.80
C THR A 8 0.47 42.89 11.74
N GLY A 9 0.94 44.16 11.92
CA GLY A 9 0.24 45.17 12.70
C GLY A 9 -1.12 45.55 12.06
N GLN A 10 -1.19 45.65 10.74
CA GLN A 10 -2.45 45.91 10.01
C GLN A 10 -3.42 44.74 10.15
N LEU A 11 -2.93 43.49 10.01
CA LEU A 11 -3.75 42.29 10.24
C LEU A 11 -4.29 42.28 11.68
N ALA A 12 -3.45 42.41 12.67
CA ALA A 12 -3.90 42.47 14.05
C ALA A 12 -4.91 43.60 14.31
N GLY A 13 -4.69 44.80 13.74
CA GLY A 13 -5.57 45.94 13.84
C GLY A 13 -6.95 45.72 13.26
N GLY A 14 -7.05 45.04 12.09
CA GLY A 14 -8.33 44.73 11.43
C GLY A 14 -9.21 43.75 12.20
N PHE A 15 -8.60 42.81 12.93
CA PHE A 15 -9.32 41.73 13.60
C PHE A 15 -9.50 41.89 15.12
N ILE A 16 -8.66 42.67 15.81
CA ILE A 16 -8.62 42.74 17.29
C ILE A 16 -9.92 43.23 17.92
N GLU A 17 -10.65 44.10 17.24
CA GLU A 17 -11.94 44.63 17.69
C GLU A 17 -13.13 44.02 16.99
N SER A 18 -12.90 43.33 15.90
CA SER A 18 -13.93 42.81 15.03
C SER A 18 -14.74 41.67 15.67
N LYS A 19 -16.07 41.71 15.52
CA LYS A 19 -16.95 40.58 15.83
C LYS A 19 -16.80 39.45 14.82
N LEU A 20 -16.29 39.78 13.62
CA LEU A 20 -16.06 38.81 12.53
C LEU A 20 -15.05 37.74 12.94
N THR A 21 -14.07 38.09 13.81
CA THR A 21 -13.08 37.11 14.32
C THR A 21 -13.74 35.89 14.97
N LEU A 22 -14.77 36.11 15.80
CA LEU A 22 -15.51 35.01 16.44
C LEU A 22 -16.25 34.15 15.42
N VAL A 23 -16.88 34.79 14.42
CA VAL A 23 -17.60 34.10 13.34
C VAL A 23 -16.63 33.24 12.51
N LEU A 24 -15.47 33.77 12.17
CA LEU A 24 -14.42 33.05 11.44
C LEU A 24 -13.87 31.87 12.26
N MET A 25 -13.71 32.03 13.58
CA MET A 25 -13.29 30.92 14.44
C MET A 25 -14.30 29.76 14.41
N ILE A 26 -15.61 30.07 14.53
CA ILE A 26 -16.68 29.08 14.47
C ILE A 26 -16.73 28.44 13.09
N ALA A 27 -16.65 29.24 12.03
CA ALA A 27 -16.65 28.76 10.66
C ALA A 27 -15.46 27.81 10.39
N ALA A 28 -14.26 28.16 10.89
CA ALA A 28 -13.08 27.31 10.77
C ALA A 28 -13.23 25.96 11.49
N LEU A 29 -13.82 25.97 12.68
CA LEU A 29 -14.11 24.71 13.41
C LEU A 29 -15.13 23.84 12.67
N ILE A 30 -16.23 24.44 12.19
CA ILE A 30 -17.23 23.70 11.39
C ILE A 30 -16.60 23.13 10.13
N PHE A 31 -15.78 23.91 9.45
CA PHE A 31 -15.05 23.50 8.25
C PHE A 31 -14.09 22.33 8.55
N GLY A 32 -13.37 22.38 9.67
CA GLY A 32 -12.50 21.28 10.09
C GLY A 32 -13.26 20.01 10.45
N ILE A 33 -14.39 20.12 11.17
CA ILE A 33 -15.24 18.97 11.50
C ILE A 33 -15.79 18.35 10.21
N TRP A 34 -16.32 19.17 9.30
CA TRP A 34 -16.76 18.71 7.99
C TRP A 34 -15.66 17.97 7.24
N ALA A 35 -14.44 18.51 7.21
CA ALA A 35 -13.31 17.88 6.55
C ALA A 35 -12.96 16.51 7.15
N VAL A 36 -12.92 16.39 8.48
CA VAL A 36 -12.62 15.11 9.14
C VAL A 36 -13.67 14.04 8.84
N LEU A 37 -14.94 14.45 8.68
CA LEU A 37 -16.05 13.53 8.39
C LEU A 37 -16.15 13.15 6.92
N SER A 38 -15.79 14.08 6.00
CA SER A 38 -15.95 13.89 4.55
C SER A 38 -14.70 13.37 3.86
N THR A 39 -13.51 13.56 4.44
CA THR A 39 -12.24 13.13 3.81
C THR A 39 -12.02 11.64 4.00
N PRO A 40 -11.77 10.87 2.92
CA PRO A 40 -11.50 9.44 2.99
C PRO A 40 -10.29 9.13 3.87
N ARG A 41 -10.35 7.99 4.58
CA ARG A 41 -9.26 7.48 5.41
C ARG A 41 -8.54 6.34 4.72
N GLU A 42 -7.22 6.39 4.71
CA GLU A 42 -6.35 5.38 4.12
C GLU A 42 -5.10 5.16 5.00
N GLU A 43 -4.48 4.01 4.90
CA GLU A 43 -3.21 3.77 5.62
C GLU A 43 -2.09 4.62 5.04
N ASN A 44 -1.90 4.55 3.72
CA ASN A 44 -0.85 5.26 2.98
C ASN A 44 -1.46 6.24 1.97
N PRO A 45 -0.72 7.28 1.54
CA PRO A 45 -1.20 8.19 0.51
C PRO A 45 -1.40 7.46 -0.82
N GLN A 46 -2.36 7.92 -1.61
CA GLN A 46 -2.58 7.43 -2.95
C GLN A 46 -1.39 7.75 -3.85
N ILE A 47 -0.87 6.73 -4.51
CA ILE A 47 0.20 6.85 -5.49
C ILE A 47 -0.41 6.57 -6.86
N SER A 48 -0.38 7.55 -7.77
CA SER A 48 -0.78 7.33 -9.15
C SER A 48 0.44 6.91 -9.97
N MET A 49 0.49 5.65 -10.30
CA MET A 49 1.52 5.07 -11.15
C MET A 49 0.81 4.15 -12.16
N PRO A 50 0.25 4.73 -13.23
CA PRO A 50 -0.49 3.94 -14.19
C PRO A 50 0.40 2.86 -14.78
N ALA A 51 -0.07 1.62 -14.72
CA ALA A 51 0.58 0.49 -15.33
C ALA A 51 -0.47 -0.45 -15.94
N ALA A 52 -0.05 -1.21 -16.94
CA ALA A 52 -0.89 -2.20 -17.60
C ALA A 52 -0.05 -3.41 -18.00
N ALA A 53 -0.65 -4.59 -17.92
CA ALA A 53 -0.11 -5.81 -18.49
C ALA A 53 -0.78 -6.08 -19.85
N VAL A 54 0.03 -6.12 -20.90
CA VAL A 54 -0.38 -6.53 -22.24
C VAL A 54 -0.06 -8.01 -22.38
N GLN A 55 -1.09 -8.84 -22.50
CA GLN A 55 -0.97 -10.30 -22.58
C GLN A 55 -1.30 -10.78 -23.97
N ALA A 56 -0.49 -11.68 -24.51
CA ALA A 56 -0.70 -12.30 -25.81
C ALA A 56 -0.39 -13.80 -25.75
N VAL A 57 -1.09 -14.60 -26.55
CA VAL A 57 -0.88 -16.05 -26.64
C VAL A 57 -0.71 -16.43 -28.11
N LEU A 58 0.39 -17.08 -28.43
CA LEU A 58 0.65 -17.68 -29.75
C LEU A 58 0.84 -19.19 -29.55
N PRO A 59 -0.21 -20.00 -29.76
CA PRO A 59 -0.16 -21.42 -29.44
C PRO A 59 0.96 -22.17 -30.17
N GLY A 60 1.77 -22.92 -29.41
CA GLY A 60 2.86 -23.73 -29.95
C GLY A 60 4.16 -22.96 -30.25
N ALA A 61 4.23 -21.65 -29.94
CA ALA A 61 5.45 -20.88 -30.12
C ALA A 61 6.40 -21.06 -28.93
N GLU A 62 7.68 -21.27 -29.20
CA GLU A 62 8.76 -21.27 -28.22
C GLU A 62 9.04 -19.86 -27.70
N PRO A 63 9.72 -19.69 -26.55
CA PRO A 63 10.02 -18.36 -25.97
C PRO A 63 10.78 -17.44 -26.93
N ASP A 64 11.74 -17.93 -27.68
CA ASP A 64 12.51 -17.15 -28.67
C ASP A 64 11.62 -16.68 -29.83
N GLU A 65 10.68 -17.54 -30.24
CA GLU A 65 9.70 -17.21 -31.27
C GLU A 65 8.69 -16.19 -30.76
N MET A 66 8.25 -16.32 -29.51
CA MET A 66 7.42 -15.33 -28.84
C MET A 66 8.11 -13.97 -28.75
N GLU A 67 9.40 -13.95 -28.40
CA GLU A 67 10.20 -12.72 -28.39
C GLU A 67 10.23 -12.07 -29.77
N ALA A 68 10.61 -12.84 -30.79
CA ALA A 68 10.84 -12.30 -32.14
C ALA A 68 9.54 -11.84 -32.82
N LYS A 69 8.45 -12.62 -32.70
CA LYS A 69 7.21 -12.39 -33.45
C LYS A 69 6.16 -11.58 -32.70
N VAL A 70 6.17 -11.60 -31.37
CA VAL A 70 5.14 -10.97 -30.54
C VAL A 70 5.71 -9.83 -29.70
N ILE A 71 6.76 -10.08 -28.92
CA ILE A 71 7.28 -9.08 -27.98
C ILE A 71 7.90 -7.90 -28.69
N ARG A 72 8.87 -8.13 -29.60
CA ARG A 72 9.55 -7.03 -30.31
C ARG A 72 8.61 -6.11 -31.08
N PRO A 73 7.62 -6.60 -31.85
CA PRO A 73 6.60 -5.73 -32.44
C PRO A 73 5.75 -4.96 -31.39
N LEU A 74 5.34 -5.61 -30.30
CA LEU A 74 4.61 -4.95 -29.24
C LEU A 74 5.42 -3.85 -28.57
N GLU A 75 6.70 -4.09 -28.28
CA GLU A 75 7.61 -3.09 -27.73
C GLU A 75 7.81 -1.90 -28.68
N ALA A 76 7.89 -2.15 -29.97
CA ALA A 76 7.98 -1.09 -30.98
C ALA A 76 6.72 -0.20 -30.99
N ILE A 77 5.54 -0.80 -30.85
CA ILE A 77 4.26 -0.09 -30.71
C ILE A 77 4.22 0.71 -29.41
N ILE A 78 4.59 0.08 -28.28
CA ILE A 78 4.55 0.68 -26.95
C ILE A 78 5.53 1.85 -26.83
N ASN A 79 6.71 1.73 -27.39
CA ASN A 79 7.73 2.78 -27.34
C ASN A 79 7.32 4.08 -28.06
N GLN A 80 6.33 4.03 -28.94
CA GLN A 80 5.77 5.20 -29.61
C GLN A 80 4.72 5.95 -28.75
N ILE A 81 4.35 5.42 -27.58
CA ILE A 81 3.28 6.00 -26.76
C ILE A 81 3.87 7.09 -25.85
N PRO A 82 3.41 8.35 -25.96
CA PRO A 82 3.87 9.41 -25.07
C PRO A 82 3.50 9.12 -23.61
N GLY A 83 4.43 9.35 -22.70
CA GLY A 83 4.19 9.16 -21.27
C GLY A 83 4.58 7.77 -20.73
N VAL A 84 4.96 6.83 -21.58
CA VAL A 84 5.58 5.57 -21.13
C VAL A 84 6.93 5.89 -20.49
N ASP A 85 7.18 5.28 -19.33
CA ASP A 85 8.42 5.42 -18.57
C ASP A 85 9.31 4.20 -18.77
N HIS A 86 8.76 3.01 -18.43
CA HIS A 86 9.44 1.73 -18.58
C HIS A 86 8.48 0.65 -19.07
N TYR A 87 8.99 -0.37 -19.70
CA TYR A 87 8.28 -1.60 -19.96
C TYR A 87 9.19 -2.81 -19.74
N TRP A 88 8.59 -3.92 -19.36
CA TRP A 88 9.29 -5.20 -19.11
C TRP A 88 8.50 -6.29 -19.80
N SER A 89 9.23 -7.09 -20.56
CA SER A 89 8.63 -8.17 -21.34
C SER A 89 9.10 -9.51 -20.83
N THR A 90 8.19 -10.46 -20.79
CA THR A 90 8.45 -11.85 -20.41
C THR A 90 7.87 -12.75 -21.48
N ALA A 91 8.70 -13.60 -22.07
CA ALA A 91 8.32 -14.68 -22.96
C ALA A 91 8.32 -16.01 -22.19
N VAL A 92 7.26 -16.78 -22.37
CA VAL A 92 7.18 -18.18 -21.95
C VAL A 92 6.57 -18.99 -23.10
N ASP A 93 6.57 -20.31 -23.00
CA ASP A 93 5.96 -21.16 -24.03
C ASP A 93 4.53 -20.72 -24.35
N SER A 94 4.29 -20.42 -25.61
CA SER A 94 3.00 -19.99 -26.16
C SER A 94 2.43 -18.69 -25.59
N ALA A 95 3.09 -17.98 -24.66
CA ALA A 95 2.55 -16.77 -24.05
C ALA A 95 3.59 -15.66 -23.86
N ALA A 96 3.14 -14.42 -24.00
CA ALA A 96 3.93 -13.23 -23.70
C ALA A 96 3.17 -12.26 -22.79
N VAL A 97 3.90 -11.60 -21.90
CA VAL A 97 3.38 -10.53 -21.06
C VAL A 97 4.32 -9.33 -21.16
N VAL A 98 3.80 -8.19 -21.56
CA VAL A 98 4.52 -6.91 -21.53
C VAL A 98 3.88 -6.01 -20.49
N VAL A 99 4.59 -5.75 -19.39
CA VAL A 99 4.14 -4.82 -18.37
C VAL A 99 4.63 -3.42 -18.74
N VAL A 100 3.71 -2.51 -18.94
CA VAL A 100 3.97 -1.12 -19.33
C VAL A 100 3.70 -0.22 -18.14
N GLN A 101 4.69 0.56 -17.74
CA GLN A 101 4.58 1.57 -16.70
C GLN A 101 4.65 2.95 -17.32
N PHE A 102 3.69 3.80 -16.98
CA PHE A 102 3.70 5.20 -17.36
C PHE A 102 4.40 6.07 -16.32
N LYS A 103 4.77 7.28 -16.71
CA LYS A 103 5.38 8.24 -15.80
C LYS A 103 4.46 8.53 -14.62
N VAL A 104 5.10 8.65 -13.47
CA VAL A 104 4.40 8.95 -12.21
C VAL A 104 3.68 10.29 -12.32
N GLY A 105 2.36 10.29 -12.04
CA GLY A 105 1.50 11.47 -12.16
C GLY A 105 0.70 11.58 -13.46
N GLU A 106 0.91 10.68 -14.43
CA GLU A 106 0.02 10.57 -15.58
C GLU A 106 -1.39 10.13 -15.17
N ASN A 107 -2.39 10.48 -15.96
CA ASN A 107 -3.76 10.05 -15.74
C ASN A 107 -3.92 8.57 -16.16
N LYS A 108 -4.44 7.73 -15.27
CA LYS A 108 -4.61 6.28 -15.50
C LYS A 108 -5.49 6.00 -16.71
N GLU A 109 -6.69 6.57 -16.73
CA GLU A 109 -7.69 6.31 -17.75
C GLU A 109 -7.18 6.71 -19.15
N GLU A 110 -6.58 7.90 -19.23
CA GLU A 110 -6.01 8.41 -20.48
C GLU A 110 -4.83 7.54 -20.96
N SER A 111 -3.97 7.11 -20.04
CA SER A 111 -2.82 6.26 -20.35
C SER A 111 -3.25 4.89 -20.86
N LEU A 112 -4.26 4.28 -20.23
CA LEU A 112 -4.82 3.00 -20.66
C LEU A 112 -5.51 3.10 -22.03
N VAL A 113 -6.24 4.19 -22.28
CA VAL A 113 -6.87 4.44 -23.59
C VAL A 113 -5.81 4.60 -24.68
N LYS A 114 -4.76 5.39 -24.44
CA LYS A 114 -3.63 5.55 -25.39
C LYS A 114 -2.97 4.20 -25.69
N LEU A 115 -2.75 3.37 -24.67
CA LEU A 115 -2.16 2.06 -24.84
C LEU A 115 -3.06 1.14 -25.66
N ALA A 116 -4.34 1.05 -25.29
CA ALA A 116 -5.29 0.20 -25.99
C ALA A 116 -5.48 0.60 -27.45
N ASP A 117 -5.60 1.89 -27.73
CA ASP A 117 -5.74 2.42 -29.10
C ASP A 117 -4.51 2.10 -29.97
N ARG A 118 -3.31 2.29 -29.43
CA ARG A 118 -2.07 1.97 -30.17
C ARG A 118 -1.90 0.49 -30.43
N ILE A 119 -2.25 -0.38 -29.46
CA ILE A 119 -2.19 -1.83 -29.63
C ILE A 119 -3.20 -2.31 -30.68
N VAL A 120 -4.42 -1.77 -30.65
CA VAL A 120 -5.43 -2.10 -31.67
C VAL A 120 -5.01 -1.62 -33.06
N GLY A 121 -4.46 -0.40 -33.16
CA GLY A 121 -3.91 0.16 -34.40
C GLY A 121 -2.74 -0.64 -34.98
N GLY A 122 -1.87 -1.18 -34.11
CA GLY A 122 -0.72 -2.01 -34.48
C GLY A 122 -1.03 -3.50 -34.69
N ARG A 123 -2.29 -3.94 -34.56
CA ARG A 123 -2.67 -5.38 -34.65
C ARG A 123 -2.22 -6.06 -35.94
N ALA A 124 -2.11 -5.31 -37.05
CA ALA A 124 -1.67 -5.82 -38.32
C ALA A 124 -0.17 -6.22 -38.38
N GLU A 125 0.64 -5.70 -37.44
CA GLU A 125 2.08 -6.01 -37.31
C GLU A 125 2.33 -7.31 -36.51
N LEU A 126 1.27 -7.88 -35.92
CA LEU A 126 1.32 -9.06 -35.06
C LEU A 126 0.78 -10.29 -35.80
N PRO A 127 1.21 -11.54 -35.43
CA PRO A 127 0.74 -12.76 -36.05
C PRO A 127 -0.77 -12.86 -36.11
N ALA A 128 -1.34 -13.37 -37.22
CA ALA A 128 -2.78 -13.46 -37.42
C ALA A 128 -3.43 -14.52 -36.52
N ASP A 129 -2.72 -15.60 -36.21
CA ASP A 129 -3.11 -16.72 -35.35
C ASP A 129 -2.91 -16.45 -33.85
N MET A 130 -2.30 -15.31 -33.49
CA MET A 130 -2.13 -14.89 -32.12
C MET A 130 -3.47 -14.52 -31.49
N LEU A 131 -3.71 -15.02 -30.28
CA LEU A 131 -4.85 -14.66 -29.43
C LEU A 131 -4.50 -13.42 -28.59
N GLY A 132 -5.43 -12.47 -28.51
CA GLY A 132 -5.20 -11.17 -27.90
C GLY A 132 -4.67 -10.15 -28.92
N PRO A 133 -3.85 -9.17 -28.54
CA PRO A 133 -3.40 -8.84 -27.16
C PRO A 133 -4.53 -8.29 -26.28
N TRP A 134 -4.51 -8.67 -25.00
CA TRP A 134 -5.41 -8.12 -23.98
C TRP A 134 -4.66 -7.16 -23.10
N VAL A 135 -5.26 -5.99 -22.87
CA VAL A 135 -4.72 -4.98 -21.96
C VAL A 135 -5.45 -5.09 -20.63
N LYS A 136 -4.73 -5.43 -19.57
CA LYS A 136 -5.25 -5.49 -18.21
C LYS A 136 -4.59 -4.38 -17.38
N SER A 137 -5.38 -3.57 -16.68
CA SER A 137 -4.86 -2.62 -15.69
C SER A 137 -4.05 -3.35 -14.62
N ALA A 138 -2.97 -2.75 -14.17
CA ALA A 138 -2.10 -3.24 -13.10
C ALA A 138 -1.70 -2.07 -12.18
N ASP A 139 -2.69 -1.32 -11.72
CA ASP A 139 -2.49 -0.12 -10.90
C ASP A 139 -2.64 -0.43 -9.40
N VAL A 140 -2.17 0.51 -8.59
CA VAL A 140 -2.27 0.51 -7.13
C VAL A 140 -3.72 0.37 -6.65
N ASP A 141 -4.67 1.00 -7.35
CA ASP A 141 -6.10 0.93 -7.03
C ASP A 141 -6.70 -0.46 -7.28
N ASP A 142 -6.02 -1.33 -8.02
CA ASP A 142 -6.45 -2.70 -8.28
C ASP A 142 -5.99 -3.68 -7.17
N VAL A 143 -5.17 -3.21 -6.21
CA VAL A 143 -4.73 -4.02 -5.06
C VAL A 143 -5.88 -4.18 -4.08
N PRO A 144 -6.23 -5.43 -3.69
CA PRO A 144 -7.28 -5.69 -2.73
C PRO A 144 -7.02 -5.05 -1.37
N ILE A 145 -8.02 -4.34 -0.84
CA ILE A 145 -7.99 -3.78 0.53
C ILE A 145 -8.53 -4.77 1.57
N LEU A 146 -9.35 -5.72 1.13
CA LEU A 146 -9.96 -6.72 1.99
C LEU A 146 -9.79 -8.10 1.36
N ALA A 147 -9.35 -9.08 2.14
CA ALA A 147 -9.37 -10.48 1.76
C ALA A 147 -10.13 -11.30 2.80
N VAL A 148 -11.09 -12.08 2.30
CA VAL A 148 -11.93 -12.95 3.11
C VAL A 148 -11.81 -14.36 2.59
N SER A 149 -11.48 -15.31 3.45
CA SER A 149 -11.37 -16.73 3.11
C SER A 149 -12.56 -17.50 3.65
N LEU A 150 -13.17 -18.29 2.77
CA LEU A 150 -14.12 -19.30 3.14
C LEU A 150 -13.34 -20.60 3.35
N VAL A 151 -13.49 -21.18 4.54
CA VAL A 151 -12.76 -22.36 5.00
C VAL A 151 -13.75 -23.45 5.40
N SER A 152 -13.51 -24.70 5.03
CA SER A 152 -14.37 -25.80 5.44
C SER A 152 -13.62 -27.14 5.43
N GLU A 153 -13.99 -27.98 6.37
CA GLU A 153 -13.58 -29.39 6.41
C GLU A 153 -14.44 -30.27 5.49
N LYS A 154 -15.70 -29.89 5.32
CA LYS A 154 -16.71 -30.70 4.63
C LYS A 154 -16.74 -30.43 3.13
N TYR A 155 -16.62 -29.15 2.73
CA TYR A 155 -16.61 -28.78 1.34
C TYR A 155 -15.19 -28.82 0.78
N GLY A 156 -15.01 -29.52 -0.34
CA GLY A 156 -13.77 -29.44 -1.10
C GLY A 156 -13.63 -28.06 -1.76
N ASP A 157 -12.46 -27.82 -2.31
CA ASP A 157 -12.09 -26.57 -2.97
C ASP A 157 -13.04 -26.13 -4.10
N GLU A 158 -13.56 -27.08 -4.92
CA GLU A 158 -14.58 -26.84 -5.95
C GLU A 158 -15.92 -26.37 -5.34
N GLY A 159 -16.36 -27.05 -4.26
CA GLY A 159 -17.60 -26.71 -3.58
C GLY A 159 -17.55 -25.32 -2.96
N LEU A 160 -16.43 -24.98 -2.30
CA LEU A 160 -16.18 -23.65 -1.76
C LEU A 160 -16.15 -22.60 -2.87
N ARG A 161 -15.47 -22.87 -3.98
CA ARG A 161 -15.39 -21.92 -5.10
C ARG A 161 -16.78 -21.57 -5.65
N ARG A 162 -17.68 -22.53 -5.74
CA ARG A 162 -19.07 -22.28 -6.17
C ARG A 162 -19.80 -21.36 -5.18
N ILE A 163 -19.67 -21.61 -3.88
CA ILE A 163 -20.26 -20.74 -2.84
C ILE A 163 -19.69 -19.32 -2.96
N VAL A 164 -18.39 -19.20 -3.18
CA VAL A 164 -17.69 -17.92 -3.33
C VAL A 164 -18.21 -17.13 -4.53
N TRP A 165 -18.52 -17.76 -5.65
CA TRP A 165 -19.12 -17.09 -6.81
C TRP A 165 -20.51 -16.51 -6.49
N ASP A 166 -21.35 -17.22 -5.74
CA ASP A 166 -22.66 -16.71 -5.29
C ASP A 166 -22.52 -15.53 -4.33
N VAL A 167 -21.44 -15.49 -3.53
CA VAL A 167 -21.10 -14.36 -2.66
C VAL A 167 -20.61 -13.18 -3.47
N LEU A 168 -19.73 -13.42 -4.45
CA LEU A 168 -19.17 -12.41 -5.34
C LEU A 168 -20.24 -11.59 -6.04
N ASP A 169 -21.21 -12.27 -6.67
CA ASP A 169 -22.31 -11.62 -7.39
C ASP A 169 -23.06 -10.61 -6.51
N ARG A 170 -23.20 -10.90 -5.22
CA ARG A 170 -23.87 -10.03 -4.28
C ARG A 170 -22.99 -8.92 -3.75
N LEU A 171 -21.68 -9.09 -3.72
CA LEU A 171 -20.71 -8.06 -3.35
C LEU A 171 -20.51 -7.04 -4.46
N MET A 172 -20.53 -7.46 -5.72
CA MET A 172 -20.40 -6.56 -6.88
C MET A 172 -21.52 -5.50 -6.96
N GLY A 173 -22.62 -5.70 -6.23
CA GLY A 173 -23.70 -4.70 -6.10
C GLY A 173 -23.46 -3.61 -5.06
N LEU A 174 -22.34 -3.65 -4.31
CA LEU A 174 -21.98 -2.59 -3.37
C LEU A 174 -21.34 -1.41 -4.09
N GLU A 175 -21.67 -0.21 -3.65
CA GLU A 175 -21.06 1.03 -4.13
C GLU A 175 -19.57 1.06 -3.72
N ASP A 176 -18.74 1.68 -4.52
CA ASP A 176 -17.29 1.83 -4.26
C ASP A 176 -16.42 0.57 -4.32
N ILE A 177 -16.96 -0.61 -4.61
CA ILE A 177 -16.16 -1.78 -4.98
C ILE A 177 -15.73 -1.65 -6.45
N SER A 178 -14.44 -1.82 -6.71
CA SER A 178 -13.85 -1.83 -8.06
C SER A 178 -13.89 -3.23 -8.64
N THR A 179 -13.22 -4.17 -7.99
CA THR A 179 -13.11 -5.57 -8.41
C THR A 179 -13.22 -6.51 -7.22
N VAL A 180 -13.70 -7.71 -7.50
CA VAL A 180 -13.68 -8.84 -6.57
C VAL A 180 -13.08 -10.03 -7.30
N ASP A 181 -11.91 -10.48 -6.87
CA ASP A 181 -11.22 -11.63 -7.44
C ASP A 181 -11.39 -12.87 -6.56
N VAL A 182 -11.57 -14.04 -7.19
CA VAL A 182 -11.63 -15.34 -6.52
C VAL A 182 -10.28 -16.02 -6.62
N ILE A 183 -9.65 -16.27 -5.49
CA ILE A 183 -8.32 -16.87 -5.39
C ILE A 183 -8.42 -18.27 -4.76
N GLY A 184 -7.93 -19.25 -5.49
CA GLY A 184 -8.00 -20.67 -5.09
C GLY A 184 -9.30 -21.37 -5.50
N GLY A 185 -9.36 -22.64 -5.19
CA GLY A 185 -10.42 -23.55 -5.62
C GLY A 185 -10.35 -23.90 -7.10
N ARG A 186 -10.72 -25.11 -7.43
CA ARG A 186 -10.78 -25.61 -8.81
C ARG A 186 -12.14 -25.32 -9.43
N ASP A 187 -12.14 -25.01 -10.72
CA ASP A 187 -13.38 -24.85 -11.47
C ASP A 187 -14.06 -26.20 -11.70
N ARG A 188 -15.39 -26.20 -11.78
CA ARG A 188 -16.17 -27.36 -12.14
C ARG A 188 -16.13 -27.55 -13.65
N GLU A 189 -15.79 -28.76 -14.10
CA GLU A 189 -15.71 -29.12 -15.50
C GLU A 189 -16.44 -30.43 -15.78
N LEU A 190 -16.92 -30.57 -16.99
CA LEU A 190 -17.35 -31.86 -17.54
C LEU A 190 -16.17 -32.48 -18.29
N ILE A 191 -15.53 -33.47 -17.67
CA ILE A 191 -14.31 -34.10 -18.18
C ILE A 191 -14.70 -35.29 -19.04
N VAL A 192 -14.22 -35.30 -20.28
CA VAL A 192 -14.44 -36.36 -21.24
C VAL A 192 -13.13 -37.10 -21.48
N GLU A 193 -12.97 -38.26 -20.86
CA GLU A 193 -11.81 -39.14 -21.02
C GLU A 193 -12.11 -40.12 -22.17
N ILE A 194 -11.52 -39.85 -23.34
CA ILE A 194 -11.73 -40.67 -24.54
C ILE A 194 -10.88 -41.94 -24.46
N ASP A 195 -11.49 -43.10 -24.75
CA ASP A 195 -10.80 -44.39 -24.83
C ASP A 195 -10.37 -44.67 -26.29
N PRO A 196 -9.06 -44.64 -26.60
CA PRO A 196 -8.57 -44.84 -27.96
C PRO A 196 -8.97 -46.20 -28.56
N ALA A 197 -9.00 -47.28 -27.76
CA ALA A 197 -9.32 -48.62 -28.22
C ALA A 197 -10.84 -48.71 -28.63
N ARG A 198 -11.70 -48.05 -27.86
CA ARG A 198 -13.12 -47.98 -28.21
C ARG A 198 -13.36 -47.10 -29.43
N LEU A 199 -12.63 -45.96 -29.57
CA LEU A 199 -12.71 -45.15 -30.79
C LEU A 199 -12.40 -45.95 -32.02
N GLU A 200 -11.30 -46.72 -32.01
CA GLU A 200 -10.89 -47.59 -33.12
C GLU A 200 -11.93 -48.63 -33.40
N SER A 201 -12.51 -49.28 -32.38
CA SER A 201 -13.53 -50.32 -32.55
C SER A 201 -14.83 -49.84 -33.25
N PHE A 202 -15.16 -48.55 -33.06
CA PHE A 202 -16.29 -47.90 -33.71
C PHE A 202 -15.93 -47.19 -35.03
N GLY A 203 -14.65 -47.20 -35.43
CA GLY A 203 -14.14 -46.52 -36.63
C GLY A 203 -14.22 -45.00 -36.58
N LEU A 204 -14.14 -44.40 -35.36
CA LEU A 204 -14.19 -42.97 -35.12
C LEU A 204 -12.80 -42.40 -34.89
N SER A 205 -12.61 -41.14 -35.29
CA SER A 205 -11.40 -40.39 -35.00
C SER A 205 -11.58 -39.46 -33.79
N PHE A 206 -10.49 -39.12 -33.12
CA PHE A 206 -10.48 -38.10 -32.04
C PHE A 206 -11.05 -36.79 -32.55
N ALA A 207 -10.69 -36.39 -33.79
CA ALA A 207 -11.16 -35.14 -34.40
C ALA A 207 -12.70 -35.13 -34.59
N SER A 208 -13.31 -36.28 -35.00
CA SER A 208 -14.76 -36.35 -35.17
C SER A 208 -15.52 -36.21 -33.85
N VAL A 209 -15.02 -36.82 -32.77
CA VAL A 209 -15.60 -36.67 -31.42
C VAL A 209 -15.47 -35.24 -30.91
N THR A 210 -14.29 -34.65 -31.06
CA THR A 210 -14.06 -33.24 -30.65
C THR A 210 -14.95 -32.27 -31.42
N ALA A 211 -15.13 -32.48 -32.74
CA ALA A 211 -16.01 -31.65 -33.55
C ALA A 211 -17.49 -31.80 -33.13
N ALA A 212 -17.94 -33.03 -32.83
CA ALA A 212 -19.29 -33.26 -32.32
C ALA A 212 -19.57 -32.59 -30.97
N VAL A 213 -18.62 -32.67 -30.02
CA VAL A 213 -18.73 -32.02 -28.71
C VAL A 213 -18.76 -30.50 -28.87
N ARG A 214 -17.89 -29.92 -29.71
CA ARG A 214 -17.90 -28.50 -30.03
C ARG A 214 -19.22 -28.04 -30.66
N ALA A 215 -19.74 -28.81 -31.63
CA ALA A 215 -21.00 -28.49 -32.28
C ALA A 215 -22.18 -28.55 -31.30
N ALA A 216 -22.18 -29.51 -30.38
CA ALA A 216 -23.22 -29.66 -29.36
C ALA A 216 -23.20 -28.53 -28.32
N GLY A 217 -22.03 -27.92 -28.06
CA GLY A 217 -21.89 -26.75 -27.22
C GLY A 217 -22.38 -25.45 -27.86
N SER A 218 -22.61 -25.44 -29.15
CA SER A 218 -23.06 -24.27 -29.91
C SER A 218 -24.58 -24.11 -29.81
N ALA A 219 -25.04 -23.10 -29.10
CA ALA A 219 -26.43 -22.67 -29.10
C ALA A 219 -26.56 -21.38 -29.94
N GLY A 220 -27.55 -21.30 -30.80
CA GLY A 220 -27.73 -20.11 -31.63
C GLY A 220 -29.11 -19.99 -32.27
N PRO A 221 -29.46 -18.82 -32.78
CA PRO A 221 -30.65 -18.62 -33.56
C PRO A 221 -30.51 -19.32 -34.94
N LEU A 222 -31.47 -20.12 -35.31
CA LEU A 222 -31.53 -20.78 -36.64
C LEU A 222 -32.36 -19.96 -37.65
N GLY A 223 -33.02 -18.91 -37.19
CA GLY A 223 -33.88 -18.05 -38.01
C GLY A 223 -35.30 -17.94 -37.46
N THR A 224 -36.21 -17.54 -38.31
CA THR A 224 -37.63 -17.42 -37.98
C THR A 224 -38.49 -18.31 -38.92
N THR A 225 -39.57 -18.83 -38.39
CA THR A 225 -40.59 -19.53 -39.18
C THR A 225 -41.98 -18.96 -38.92
N VAL A 226 -42.85 -18.98 -39.91
CA VAL A 226 -44.24 -18.55 -39.74
C VAL A 226 -45.14 -19.75 -39.49
N THR A 227 -45.70 -19.82 -38.29
CA THR A 227 -46.62 -20.89 -37.91
C THR A 227 -47.95 -20.29 -37.46
N LYS A 228 -49.04 -20.67 -38.09
CA LYS A 228 -50.43 -20.20 -37.81
C LYS A 228 -50.54 -18.64 -37.82
N GLY A 229 -49.84 -17.99 -38.76
CA GLY A 229 -49.91 -16.54 -38.91
C GLY A 229 -49.10 -15.73 -37.92
N THR A 230 -48.30 -16.37 -37.08
CA THR A 230 -47.35 -15.73 -36.15
C THR A 230 -45.93 -16.12 -36.51
N GLU A 231 -45.02 -15.16 -36.43
CA GLU A 231 -43.59 -15.40 -36.60
C GLU A 231 -43.00 -16.03 -35.33
N ALA A 232 -42.47 -17.24 -35.45
CA ALA A 232 -41.82 -17.95 -34.38
C ALA A 232 -40.30 -17.99 -34.61
N ARG A 233 -39.52 -17.62 -33.62
CA ARG A 233 -38.06 -17.74 -33.67
C ARG A 233 -37.66 -19.19 -33.40
N VAL A 234 -36.86 -19.74 -34.31
CA VAL A 234 -36.28 -21.08 -34.16
C VAL A 234 -34.87 -20.92 -33.57
N ARG A 235 -34.63 -21.61 -32.48
CA ARG A 235 -33.32 -21.64 -31.82
C ARG A 235 -32.85 -23.08 -31.68
N LEU A 236 -31.56 -23.29 -31.91
CA LEU A 236 -30.90 -24.53 -31.51
C LEU A 236 -30.73 -24.51 -29.97
N ALA A 237 -31.51 -25.41 -29.33
CA ALA A 237 -31.60 -25.44 -27.86
C ALA A 237 -30.67 -26.46 -27.18
N ASN A 238 -29.67 -26.98 -27.89
CA ASN A 238 -28.82 -28.05 -27.41
C ASN A 238 -27.58 -27.55 -26.65
N ALA A 239 -27.80 -26.66 -25.70
CA ALA A 239 -26.71 -26.37 -24.75
C ALA A 239 -26.56 -27.59 -23.82
N ILE A 240 -25.37 -28.18 -23.78
CA ILE A 240 -24.98 -29.18 -22.80
C ILE A 240 -25.10 -28.54 -21.41
N LYS A 241 -25.96 -29.11 -20.55
CA LYS A 241 -26.20 -28.59 -19.19
C LYS A 241 -25.72 -29.56 -18.11
N SER A 242 -25.51 -30.81 -18.47
CA SER A 242 -25.17 -31.85 -17.51
C SER A 242 -24.32 -32.95 -18.15
N ALA A 243 -23.66 -33.75 -17.30
CA ALA A 243 -22.97 -34.96 -17.75
C ALA A 243 -23.90 -35.96 -18.44
N ALA A 244 -25.19 -35.95 -18.08
CA ALA A 244 -26.19 -36.84 -18.75
C ALA A 244 -26.45 -36.41 -20.19
N ASP A 245 -26.43 -35.11 -20.49
CA ASP A 245 -26.56 -34.60 -21.85
C ASP A 245 -25.38 -35.01 -22.73
N LEU A 246 -24.16 -34.90 -22.15
CA LEU A 246 -22.93 -35.34 -22.83
C LEU A 246 -22.93 -36.84 -23.10
N ARG A 247 -23.37 -37.67 -22.15
CA ARG A 247 -23.41 -39.13 -22.35
C ARG A 247 -24.23 -39.53 -23.57
N ARG A 248 -25.39 -38.89 -23.77
CA ARG A 248 -26.33 -39.15 -24.86
C ARG A 248 -25.96 -38.47 -26.17
N LEU A 249 -24.89 -37.71 -26.21
CA LEU A 249 -24.47 -37.01 -27.41
C LEU A 249 -24.03 -38.03 -28.46
N VAL A 250 -24.63 -37.99 -29.66
CA VAL A 250 -24.19 -38.79 -30.80
C VAL A 250 -22.92 -38.17 -31.38
N VAL A 251 -21.82 -38.91 -31.35
CA VAL A 251 -20.49 -38.45 -31.82
C VAL A 251 -20.13 -39.03 -33.19
N GLY A 252 -20.93 -39.95 -33.71
CA GLY A 252 -20.75 -40.55 -35.03
C GLY A 252 -21.66 -41.75 -35.25
N PHE A 253 -21.38 -42.50 -36.31
CA PHE A 253 -22.07 -43.71 -36.64
C PHE A 253 -21.06 -44.84 -36.80
N SER A 254 -21.40 -46.02 -36.31
CA SER A 254 -20.58 -47.23 -36.51
C SER A 254 -20.58 -47.64 -37.99
N PRO A 255 -19.65 -48.52 -38.43
CA PRO A 255 -19.66 -49.07 -39.79
C PRO A 255 -20.97 -49.79 -40.20
N ALA A 256 -21.75 -50.23 -39.21
CA ALA A 256 -23.07 -50.83 -39.41
C ALA A 256 -24.22 -49.79 -39.48
N GLY A 257 -23.92 -48.47 -39.39
CA GLY A 257 -24.92 -47.41 -39.48
C GLY A 257 -25.63 -47.08 -38.14
N ASN A 258 -25.25 -47.67 -37.03
CA ASN A 258 -25.84 -47.39 -35.74
C ASN A 258 -25.21 -46.13 -35.11
N PRO A 259 -26.02 -45.25 -34.46
CA PRO A 259 -25.48 -44.08 -33.76
C PRO A 259 -24.57 -44.51 -32.61
N VAL A 260 -23.41 -43.87 -32.48
CA VAL A 260 -22.45 -44.05 -31.38
C VAL A 260 -22.58 -42.87 -30.45
N HIS A 261 -22.88 -43.13 -29.20
CA HIS A 261 -22.98 -42.14 -28.17
C HIS A 261 -21.60 -41.87 -27.53
N LEU A 262 -21.41 -40.67 -26.96
CA LEU A 262 -20.15 -40.31 -26.32
C LEU A 262 -19.79 -41.27 -25.17
N GLU A 263 -20.78 -41.81 -24.44
CA GLU A 263 -20.54 -42.79 -23.36
C GLU A 263 -20.00 -44.13 -23.87
N ASP A 264 -20.20 -44.45 -25.15
CA ASP A 264 -19.69 -45.68 -25.75
C ASP A 264 -18.18 -45.63 -25.98
N VAL A 265 -17.65 -44.42 -26.21
CA VAL A 265 -16.24 -44.17 -26.58
C VAL A 265 -15.45 -43.37 -25.55
N ALA A 266 -16.13 -42.84 -24.51
CA ALA A 266 -15.50 -42.01 -23.50
C ALA A 266 -16.11 -42.23 -22.10
N LYS A 267 -15.33 -41.98 -21.08
CA LYS A 267 -15.78 -41.89 -19.69
C LYS A 267 -16.03 -40.45 -19.34
N ILE A 268 -17.24 -40.12 -18.90
CA ILE A 268 -17.65 -38.76 -18.61
C ILE A 268 -17.76 -38.59 -17.09
N ARG A 269 -17.01 -37.64 -16.57
CA ARG A 269 -17.01 -37.26 -15.15
C ARG A 269 -17.43 -35.78 -15.00
N ASP A 270 -18.24 -35.50 -14.01
CA ASP A 270 -18.60 -34.18 -13.57
C ASP A 270 -17.83 -33.94 -12.28
N GLY A 271 -16.96 -32.92 -12.22
CA GLY A 271 -16.12 -32.66 -11.07
C GLY A 271 -15.14 -31.52 -11.26
N ALA A 272 -14.24 -31.41 -10.34
CA ALA A 272 -13.20 -30.40 -10.39
C ALA A 272 -12.23 -30.63 -11.55
N THR A 273 -11.75 -29.55 -12.14
CA THR A 273 -10.68 -29.55 -13.14
C THR A 273 -9.55 -30.50 -12.72
N GLN A 274 -9.11 -31.35 -13.67
CA GLN A 274 -8.03 -32.31 -13.38
C GLN A 274 -6.64 -31.67 -13.40
N GLN A 275 -6.51 -30.50 -14.03
CA GLN A 275 -5.26 -29.79 -13.97
C GLN A 275 -4.94 -29.54 -12.49
N ALA A 276 -3.95 -30.25 -12.00
CA ALA A 276 -3.37 -30.12 -10.67
C ALA A 276 -2.67 -28.75 -10.54
N ALA A 277 -3.32 -27.69 -11.03
CA ALA A 277 -2.67 -26.41 -11.22
C ALA A 277 -2.61 -25.58 -9.95
N ALA A 278 -3.50 -25.82 -8.99
CA ALA A 278 -3.51 -24.96 -7.80
C ALA A 278 -4.20 -25.62 -6.61
N SER A 279 -3.57 -25.59 -5.46
CA SER A 279 -4.22 -25.85 -4.18
C SER A 279 -4.21 -24.59 -3.32
N SER A 280 -5.29 -24.39 -2.57
CA SER A 280 -5.43 -23.31 -1.60
C SER A 280 -5.91 -23.89 -0.29
N ARG A 281 -5.15 -23.66 0.78
CA ARG A 281 -5.42 -24.18 2.12
C ARG A 281 -5.31 -23.11 3.17
N PHE A 282 -5.89 -23.37 4.30
CA PHE A 282 -5.90 -22.51 5.47
C PHE A 282 -5.58 -23.32 6.73
N GLY A 283 -4.73 -22.79 7.58
CA GLY A 283 -4.39 -23.39 8.86
C GLY A 283 -4.50 -22.41 10.02
N TRP A 284 -4.95 -22.90 11.17
CA TRP A 284 -5.00 -22.14 12.41
C TRP A 284 -3.67 -22.23 13.16
N GLY A 285 -3.10 -21.08 13.50
CA GLY A 285 -1.83 -20.98 14.24
C GLY A 285 -2.00 -21.12 15.76
N ARG A 286 -0.88 -21.28 16.45
CA ARG A 286 -0.84 -21.51 17.90
C ARG A 286 -1.46 -20.38 18.73
N ALA A 287 -1.51 -19.17 18.20
CA ALA A 287 -2.14 -18.04 18.87
C ALA A 287 -3.68 -18.04 18.72
N SER A 288 -4.24 -18.91 17.88
CA SER A 288 -5.68 -19.03 17.67
C SER A 288 -6.31 -19.97 18.72
N SER A 289 -7.54 -19.64 19.13
CA SER A 289 -8.36 -20.55 19.94
C SER A 289 -8.85 -21.78 19.17
N GLN A 290 -8.76 -21.75 17.84
CA GLN A 290 -9.15 -22.83 16.92
C GLN A 290 -7.94 -23.69 16.50
N TYR A 291 -6.78 -23.48 17.14
CA TYR A 291 -5.60 -24.27 16.83
C TYR A 291 -5.81 -25.75 17.13
N GLU A 292 -5.59 -26.58 16.13
CA GLU A 292 -5.64 -28.03 16.24
C GLU A 292 -4.24 -28.62 16.09
N SER A 293 -3.89 -29.49 17.00
CA SER A 293 -2.63 -30.24 16.95
C SER A 293 -2.90 -31.65 16.45
N ALA A 294 -2.37 -31.99 15.30
CA ALA A 294 -2.42 -33.36 14.79
C ALA A 294 -1.17 -34.16 15.24
N ALA A 295 -1.37 -35.40 15.60
CA ALA A 295 -0.26 -36.33 15.86
C ALA A 295 0.42 -36.68 14.52
N GLY A 296 1.43 -35.88 14.16
CA GLY A 296 2.25 -36.11 12.96
C GLY A 296 2.24 -35.03 11.89
N GLY A 297 1.67 -33.85 12.15
CA GLY A 297 1.72 -32.75 11.19
C GLY A 297 0.83 -31.56 11.50
N ILE A 298 0.73 -30.65 10.53
CA ILE A 298 -0.15 -29.49 10.57
C ILE A 298 -1.55 -29.88 10.09
N VAL A 299 -2.57 -29.24 10.65
CA VAL A 299 -3.96 -29.33 10.16
C VAL A 299 -4.22 -28.16 9.22
N GLU A 300 -4.56 -28.48 7.99
CA GLU A 300 -4.97 -27.51 6.97
C GLU A 300 -6.30 -27.91 6.36
N HIS A 301 -7.17 -26.93 6.17
CA HIS A 301 -8.48 -27.10 5.56
C HIS A 301 -8.51 -26.50 4.15
N SER A 302 -9.39 -27.00 3.27
CA SER A 302 -9.63 -26.38 1.97
C SER A 302 -10.11 -24.95 2.16
N SER A 303 -9.58 -24.02 1.36
CA SER A 303 -9.99 -22.61 1.43
C SER A 303 -10.10 -21.98 0.05
N VAL A 304 -11.00 -21.03 -0.08
CA VAL A 304 -11.10 -20.14 -1.23
C VAL A 304 -11.25 -18.73 -0.74
N SER A 305 -10.46 -17.82 -1.30
CA SER A 305 -10.40 -16.43 -0.85
C SER A 305 -11.07 -15.49 -1.85
N LEU A 306 -11.82 -14.52 -1.33
CA LEU A 306 -12.29 -13.34 -2.03
C LEU A 306 -11.33 -12.19 -1.76
N ALA A 307 -10.82 -11.59 -2.82
CA ALA A 307 -9.96 -10.43 -2.78
C ALA A 307 -10.72 -9.22 -3.33
N ILE A 308 -10.99 -8.23 -2.48
CA ILE A 308 -11.89 -7.11 -2.77
C ILE A 308 -11.08 -5.83 -2.86
N ALA A 309 -11.12 -5.16 -4.03
CA ALA A 309 -10.50 -3.86 -4.25
C ALA A 309 -11.54 -2.73 -4.27
N LYS A 310 -11.14 -1.56 -3.80
CA LYS A 310 -11.99 -0.36 -3.77
C LYS A 310 -11.78 0.52 -5.01
N ARG A 311 -12.76 1.37 -5.30
CA ARG A 311 -12.60 2.44 -6.30
C ARG A 311 -11.64 3.52 -5.79
N LYS A 312 -11.04 4.21 -6.72
CA LYS A 312 -10.21 5.39 -6.42
C LYS A 312 -11.01 6.41 -5.59
N ASN A 313 -10.36 7.02 -4.61
CA ASN A 313 -10.96 7.98 -3.67
C ASN A 313 -12.06 7.42 -2.75
N ALA A 314 -12.43 6.14 -2.83
CA ALA A 314 -13.35 5.54 -1.88
C ALA A 314 -12.69 5.37 -0.49
N ASN A 315 -13.48 5.46 0.56
CA ASN A 315 -13.02 5.28 1.93
C ASN A 315 -12.81 3.79 2.24
N ALA A 316 -11.54 3.38 2.42
CA ALA A 316 -11.19 1.98 2.66
C ALA A 316 -11.89 1.38 3.90
N VAL A 317 -12.10 2.19 4.95
CA VAL A 317 -12.78 1.74 6.17
C VAL A 317 -14.25 1.39 5.87
N VAL A 318 -14.95 2.30 5.18
CA VAL A 318 -16.38 2.13 4.88
C VAL A 318 -16.59 0.93 3.95
N VAL A 319 -15.80 0.82 2.90
CA VAL A 319 -15.90 -0.29 1.92
C VAL A 319 -15.63 -1.64 2.59
N ALA A 320 -14.60 -1.73 3.44
CA ALA A 320 -14.29 -2.96 4.16
C ALA A 320 -15.41 -3.36 5.13
N ASP A 321 -15.89 -2.41 5.94
CA ASP A 321 -16.97 -2.64 6.90
C ASP A 321 -18.28 -3.07 6.23
N GLU A 322 -18.67 -2.42 5.12
CA GLU A 322 -19.87 -2.77 4.36
C GLU A 322 -19.75 -4.16 3.72
N ALA A 323 -18.60 -4.49 3.15
CA ALA A 323 -18.35 -5.79 2.56
C ALA A 323 -18.41 -6.90 3.62
N ILE A 324 -17.74 -6.72 4.77
CA ILE A 324 -17.76 -7.67 5.88
C ILE A 324 -19.20 -7.84 6.40
N ALA A 325 -19.91 -6.74 6.65
CA ALA A 325 -21.29 -6.78 7.11
C ALA A 325 -22.23 -7.46 6.08
N ARG A 326 -21.96 -7.32 4.80
CA ARG A 326 -22.70 -8.01 3.73
C ARG A 326 -22.44 -9.50 3.74
N ILE A 327 -21.17 -9.91 3.87
CA ILE A 327 -20.79 -11.33 3.96
C ILE A 327 -21.39 -11.99 5.21
N GLU A 328 -21.32 -11.33 6.36
CA GLU A 328 -21.89 -11.84 7.61
C GLU A 328 -23.41 -12.08 7.50
N ARG A 329 -24.16 -11.21 6.80
CA ARG A 329 -25.59 -11.41 6.54
C ARG A 329 -25.90 -12.58 5.61
N MET A 330 -24.93 -13.07 4.86
CA MET A 330 -25.07 -14.22 3.98
C MET A 330 -24.83 -15.56 4.68
N LYS A 331 -24.26 -15.56 5.89
CA LYS A 331 -24.10 -16.78 6.70
C LYS A 331 -25.45 -17.42 7.02
N GLY A 332 -25.52 -18.73 6.88
CA GLY A 332 -26.73 -19.50 7.08
C GLY A 332 -27.74 -19.45 5.92
N THR A 333 -27.50 -18.64 4.89
CA THR A 333 -28.37 -18.54 3.69
C THR A 333 -27.62 -18.92 2.41
N VAL A 334 -26.66 -18.10 2.00
CA VAL A 334 -25.78 -18.33 0.83
C VAL A 334 -24.55 -19.11 1.23
N ILE A 335 -23.96 -18.71 2.37
CA ILE A 335 -22.82 -19.39 2.97
C ILE A 335 -23.38 -20.40 3.97
N PRO A 336 -23.18 -21.71 3.78
CA PRO A 336 -23.61 -22.71 4.74
C PRO A 336 -23.02 -22.48 6.13
N ALA A 337 -23.75 -22.94 7.16
CA ALA A 337 -23.35 -22.72 8.55
C ALA A 337 -22.07 -23.46 8.97
N ASP A 338 -21.67 -24.47 8.20
CA ASP A 338 -20.47 -25.29 8.35
C ASP A 338 -19.28 -24.78 7.49
N VAL A 339 -19.37 -23.55 6.98
CA VAL A 339 -18.27 -22.85 6.32
C VAL A 339 -17.85 -21.67 7.19
N ASP A 340 -16.60 -21.69 7.61
CA ASP A 340 -16.00 -20.58 8.35
C ASP A 340 -15.64 -19.43 7.40
N VAL A 341 -15.94 -18.21 7.84
CA VAL A 341 -15.58 -16.98 7.15
C VAL A 341 -14.51 -16.28 7.94
N VAL A 342 -13.32 -16.18 7.39
CA VAL A 342 -12.14 -15.60 8.06
C VAL A 342 -11.65 -14.39 7.28
N VAL A 343 -11.62 -13.24 7.94
CA VAL A 343 -10.97 -12.04 7.38
C VAL A 343 -9.46 -12.20 7.54
N THR A 344 -8.75 -12.32 6.42
CA THR A 344 -7.29 -12.57 6.40
C THR A 344 -6.48 -11.33 6.04
N ARG A 345 -7.14 -10.31 5.50
CA ARG A 345 -6.58 -8.98 5.25
C ARG A 345 -7.68 -7.95 5.39
N ASP A 346 -7.42 -6.91 6.15
CA ASP A 346 -8.31 -5.75 6.31
C ASP A 346 -7.47 -4.49 6.40
N ASP A 347 -7.31 -3.82 5.28
CA ASP A 347 -6.57 -2.56 5.21
C ASP A 347 -7.44 -1.38 5.66
N GLY A 348 -8.79 -1.54 5.67
CA GLY A 348 -9.71 -0.59 6.28
C GLY A 348 -9.51 -0.50 7.79
N ALA A 349 -9.51 -1.62 8.49
CA ALA A 349 -9.22 -1.68 9.93
C ALA A 349 -7.82 -1.12 10.23
N LYS A 350 -6.80 -1.49 9.45
CA LYS A 350 -5.43 -0.95 9.61
C LYS A 350 -5.37 0.56 9.42
N ALA A 351 -6.08 1.09 8.42
CA ALA A 351 -6.17 2.53 8.18
C ALA A 351 -6.84 3.24 9.36
N ASN A 352 -7.93 2.69 9.87
CA ASN A 352 -8.65 3.25 11.01
C ASN A 352 -7.78 3.26 12.28
N ASP A 353 -7.10 2.16 12.58
CA ASP A 353 -6.20 2.04 13.73
C ASP A 353 -5.02 3.01 13.62
N ALA A 354 -4.41 3.11 12.43
CA ALA A 354 -3.31 4.04 12.20
C ALA A 354 -3.75 5.49 12.37
N VAL A 355 -4.89 5.86 11.80
CA VAL A 355 -5.45 7.22 11.92
C VAL A 355 -5.82 7.53 13.36
N ASN A 356 -6.50 6.63 14.07
CA ASN A 356 -6.90 6.83 15.47
C ASN A 356 -5.69 6.96 16.39
N THR A 357 -4.68 6.11 16.25
CA THR A 357 -3.43 6.18 17.01
C THR A 357 -2.71 7.52 16.79
N LEU A 358 -2.67 8.00 15.55
CA LEU A 358 -2.03 9.29 15.24
C LEU A 358 -2.86 10.49 15.72
N ILE A 359 -4.19 10.40 15.73
CA ILE A 359 -5.06 11.42 16.35
C ILE A 359 -4.83 11.45 17.86
N GLU A 360 -4.69 10.30 18.51
CA GLU A 360 -4.33 10.22 19.93
C GLU A 360 -2.96 10.87 20.21
N HIS A 361 -1.94 10.55 19.43
CA HIS A 361 -0.62 11.18 19.55
C HIS A 361 -0.68 12.69 19.32
N LEU A 362 -1.47 13.15 18.35
CA LEU A 362 -1.70 14.57 18.11
C LEU A 362 -2.36 15.24 19.32
N ALA A 363 -3.37 14.61 19.92
CA ALA A 363 -4.02 15.11 21.12
C ALA A 363 -3.05 15.19 22.30
N ILE A 364 -2.24 14.14 22.52
CA ILE A 364 -1.18 14.14 23.56
C ILE A 364 -0.19 15.28 23.32
N ALA A 365 0.23 15.48 22.07
CA ALA A 365 1.16 16.57 21.73
C ALA A 365 0.55 17.96 22.00
N VAL A 366 -0.72 18.17 21.66
CA VAL A 366 -1.46 19.41 21.98
C VAL A 366 -1.53 19.63 23.49
N ILE A 367 -1.89 18.59 24.25
CA ILE A 367 -1.95 18.66 25.73
C ILE A 367 -0.55 19.01 26.31
N ALA A 368 0.51 18.38 25.79
CA ALA A 368 1.86 18.65 26.23
C ALA A 368 2.25 20.13 26.00
N VAL A 369 1.97 20.66 24.81
CA VAL A 369 2.24 22.07 24.47
C VAL A 369 1.44 23.02 25.36
N VAL A 370 0.14 22.77 25.55
CA VAL A 370 -0.71 23.58 26.45
C VAL A 370 -0.19 23.52 27.88
N THR A 371 0.29 22.36 28.35
CA THR A 371 0.88 22.20 29.70
C THR A 371 2.17 23.00 29.86
N VAL A 372 3.05 22.93 28.85
CA VAL A 372 4.29 23.76 28.85
C VAL A 372 3.94 25.25 28.88
N THR A 373 3.00 25.67 28.03
CA THR A 373 2.55 27.07 28.03
C THR A 373 1.91 27.48 29.39
N LEU A 374 1.17 26.59 30.01
CA LEU A 374 0.58 26.79 31.34
C LEU A 374 1.66 27.07 32.41
N VAL A 375 2.71 26.26 32.39
CA VAL A 375 3.82 26.36 33.37
C VAL A 375 4.63 27.65 33.19
N PHE A 376 4.92 28.05 31.96
CA PHE A 376 5.82 29.16 31.66
C PHE A 376 5.11 30.51 31.49
N LEU A 377 3.95 30.54 30.82
CA LEU A 377 3.20 31.77 30.50
C LEU A 377 1.91 31.95 31.34
N GLY A 378 1.52 30.91 32.08
CA GLY A 378 0.33 30.91 32.93
C GLY A 378 -0.95 30.51 32.21
N TRP A 379 -2.01 30.25 33.01
CA TRP A 379 -3.22 29.59 32.53
C TRP A 379 -4.00 30.35 31.43
N ARG A 380 -3.93 31.69 31.41
CA ARG A 380 -4.65 32.49 30.40
C ARG A 380 -3.99 32.44 29.04
N ALA A 381 -2.69 32.42 28.96
CA ALA A 381 -1.95 32.19 27.74
C ALA A 381 -2.16 30.75 27.24
N ALA A 382 -2.15 29.76 28.14
CA ALA A 382 -2.42 28.38 27.83
C ALA A 382 -3.83 28.17 27.21
N VAL A 383 -4.86 28.86 27.71
CA VAL A 383 -6.20 28.83 27.13
C VAL A 383 -6.22 29.40 25.72
N ILE A 384 -5.48 30.47 25.44
CA ILE A 384 -5.39 31.02 24.07
C ILE A 384 -4.75 30.00 23.14
N VAL A 385 -3.65 29.36 23.53
CA VAL A 385 -2.99 28.32 22.75
C VAL A 385 -3.91 27.13 22.56
N ALA A 386 -4.62 26.69 23.60
CA ALA A 386 -5.58 25.58 23.54
C ALA A 386 -6.74 25.83 22.55
N VAL A 387 -7.04 27.10 22.25
CA VAL A 387 -8.07 27.46 21.24
C VAL A 387 -7.44 27.62 19.85
N THR A 388 -6.25 28.25 19.76
CA THR A 388 -5.62 28.52 18.46
C THR A 388 -5.15 27.24 17.75
N VAL A 389 -4.64 26.24 18.47
CA VAL A 389 -4.13 25.00 17.88
C VAL A 389 -5.23 24.20 17.18
N PRO A 390 -6.38 23.90 17.78
CA PRO A 390 -7.45 23.22 17.07
C PRO A 390 -7.98 23.99 15.84
N LEU A 391 -7.98 25.34 15.90
CA LEU A 391 -8.36 26.16 14.74
C LEU A 391 -7.38 26.01 13.58
N ILE A 392 -6.08 26.00 13.85
CA ILE A 392 -5.05 25.79 12.83
C ILE A 392 -5.21 24.42 12.20
N LEU A 393 -5.35 23.38 13.03
CA LEU A 393 -5.56 22.01 12.56
C LEU A 393 -6.84 21.88 11.72
N ALA A 394 -7.94 22.51 12.15
CA ALA A 394 -9.21 22.52 11.44
C ALA A 394 -9.08 23.15 10.04
N ILE A 395 -8.46 24.32 9.94
CA ILE A 395 -8.20 24.96 8.64
C ILE A 395 -7.31 24.09 7.77
N THR A 396 -6.23 23.54 8.34
CA THR A 396 -5.28 22.71 7.60
C THR A 396 -5.94 21.46 7.02
N LEU A 397 -6.68 20.72 7.85
CA LEU A 397 -7.42 19.52 7.41
C LEU A 397 -8.47 19.87 6.36
N GLY A 398 -9.16 21.01 6.52
CA GLY A 398 -10.11 21.48 5.53
C GLY A 398 -9.48 21.76 4.16
N VAL A 399 -8.34 22.45 4.14
CA VAL A 399 -7.61 22.76 2.90
C VAL A 399 -7.04 21.47 2.27
N VAL A 400 -6.47 20.58 3.08
CA VAL A 400 -5.93 19.30 2.64
C VAL A 400 -7.02 18.45 1.99
N GLY A 401 -8.21 18.34 2.64
CA GLY A 401 -9.36 17.60 2.11
C GLY A 401 -9.89 18.20 0.79
N LEU A 402 -10.05 19.54 0.72
CA LEU A 402 -10.47 20.22 -0.53
C LEU A 402 -9.44 20.07 -1.67
N SER A 403 -8.17 19.85 -1.34
CA SER A 403 -7.11 19.61 -2.32
C SER A 403 -7.07 18.18 -2.84
N GLY A 404 -8.02 17.32 -2.42
CA GLY A 404 -8.12 15.93 -2.86
C GLY A 404 -7.19 14.94 -2.15
N PHE A 405 -6.57 15.36 -1.03
CA PHE A 405 -5.77 14.44 -0.22
C PHE A 405 -6.65 13.65 0.75
N THR A 406 -6.20 12.44 1.07
CA THR A 406 -6.82 11.59 2.08
C THR A 406 -6.21 11.82 3.47
N ILE A 407 -6.95 11.48 4.53
CA ILE A 407 -6.40 11.40 5.88
C ILE A 407 -5.63 10.09 5.97
N ASN A 408 -4.30 10.19 5.99
CA ASN A 408 -3.40 9.05 6.00
C ASN A 408 -2.22 9.29 6.96
N ARG A 409 -1.37 8.27 7.12
CA ARG A 409 -0.20 8.35 8.02
C ARG A 409 0.67 9.56 7.74
N LEU A 410 0.92 9.92 6.48
CA LEU A 410 1.83 11.01 6.13
C LEU A 410 1.20 12.39 6.34
N THR A 411 -0.09 12.57 6.05
CA THR A 411 -0.78 13.82 6.34
C THR A 411 -0.83 14.08 7.85
N LEU A 412 -1.04 13.04 8.66
CA LEU A 412 -1.06 13.16 10.12
C LEU A 412 0.34 13.32 10.72
N TYR A 413 1.36 12.64 10.21
CA TYR A 413 2.76 12.89 10.59
C TYR A 413 3.18 14.32 10.27
N ALA A 414 2.78 14.84 9.11
CA ALA A 414 3.01 16.23 8.75
C ALA A 414 2.42 17.20 9.78
N LEU A 415 1.20 16.93 10.26
CA LEU A 415 0.56 17.74 11.30
C LEU A 415 1.27 17.62 12.65
N ILE A 416 1.72 16.43 13.06
CA ILE A 416 2.46 16.21 14.30
C ILE A 416 3.82 16.94 14.26
N ILE A 417 4.56 16.81 13.15
CA ILE A 417 5.84 17.51 12.94
C ILE A 417 5.61 19.02 12.94
N ALA A 418 4.59 19.48 12.24
CA ALA A 418 4.27 20.89 12.17
C ALA A 418 3.82 21.47 13.52
N LEU A 419 3.22 20.66 14.41
CA LEU A 419 2.61 21.15 15.65
C LEU A 419 3.60 21.96 16.51
N GLY A 420 4.85 21.51 16.64
CA GLY A 420 5.89 22.23 17.35
C GLY A 420 6.21 23.61 16.75
N LEU A 421 6.13 23.71 15.41
CA LEU A 421 6.35 24.94 14.67
C LEU A 421 5.12 25.85 14.66
N LEU A 422 3.91 25.26 14.63
CA LEU A 422 2.63 25.97 14.56
C LEU A 422 2.34 26.77 15.81
N VAL A 423 2.74 26.25 16.97
CA VAL A 423 2.43 26.86 18.27
C VAL A 423 3.36 28.03 18.54
N ASP A 424 4.57 28.01 18.00
CA ASP A 424 5.61 28.99 18.26
C ASP A 424 5.16 30.41 17.87
N ASP A 425 4.60 30.60 16.68
CA ASP A 425 4.07 31.91 16.24
C ASP A 425 3.07 32.49 17.26
N SER A 426 2.13 31.69 17.73
CA SER A 426 1.12 32.13 18.69
C SER A 426 1.71 32.43 20.06
N ILE A 427 2.66 31.64 20.53
CA ILE A 427 3.36 31.83 21.84
C ILE A 427 4.15 33.11 21.80
N VAL A 428 4.97 33.36 20.79
CA VAL A 428 5.81 34.54 20.66
C VAL A 428 4.96 35.81 20.59
N VAL A 429 3.85 35.79 19.84
CA VAL A 429 2.91 36.92 19.78
C VAL A 429 2.29 37.20 21.15
N ILE A 430 1.81 36.16 21.85
CA ILE A 430 1.21 36.31 23.19
C ILE A 430 2.20 36.81 24.19
N GLU A 431 3.42 36.26 24.22
CA GLU A 431 4.49 36.69 25.13
C GLU A 431 4.83 38.16 24.91
N ASN A 432 4.98 38.58 23.65
CA ASN A 432 5.29 39.99 23.36
C ASN A 432 4.13 40.92 23.75
N ILE A 433 2.87 40.51 23.59
CA ILE A 433 1.71 41.27 24.06
C ILE A 433 1.75 41.38 25.59
N VAL A 434 2.03 40.30 26.33
CA VAL A 434 2.15 40.31 27.79
C VAL A 434 3.28 41.26 28.23
N ARG A 435 4.43 41.22 27.55
CA ARG A 435 5.56 42.13 27.77
C ARG A 435 5.14 43.61 27.59
N HIS A 436 4.47 43.94 26.48
CA HIS A 436 3.99 45.28 26.20
C HIS A 436 2.96 45.77 27.24
N TYR A 437 2.09 44.88 27.74
CA TYR A 437 1.14 45.22 28.80
C TYR A 437 1.80 45.52 30.15
N GLY A 438 3.02 45.02 30.41
CA GLY A 438 3.83 45.28 31.60
C GLY A 438 4.63 46.56 31.55
N LEU A 439 4.86 47.18 30.37
CA LEU A 439 5.71 48.35 30.20
C LEU A 439 5.08 49.67 30.70
N SER A 440 3.75 49.78 30.68
CA SER A 440 3.07 51.02 31.09
C SER A 440 1.66 50.76 31.58
N LYS A 441 1.11 51.70 32.39
CA LYS A 441 -0.26 51.62 32.89
C LYS A 441 -1.25 51.74 31.74
N LEU A 442 -2.16 50.77 31.62
CA LEU A 442 -3.16 50.72 30.56
C LEU A 442 -4.38 51.53 30.97
N SER A 443 -4.75 52.55 30.17
CA SER A 443 -5.81 53.49 30.46
C SER A 443 -7.21 53.10 29.92
N GLY A 444 -7.38 51.87 29.44
CA GLY A 444 -8.65 51.41 28.93
C GLY A 444 -8.57 50.37 27.81
N ARG A 445 -9.72 50.07 27.19
CA ARG A 445 -9.81 49.05 26.13
C ARG A 445 -9.04 49.43 24.85
N GLN A 446 -9.05 50.72 24.48
CA GLN A 446 -8.39 51.22 23.29
C GLN A 446 -6.87 51.15 23.42
N ASP A 447 -6.35 51.46 24.61
CA ASP A 447 -4.93 51.40 24.90
C ASP A 447 -4.41 49.96 24.85
N ARG A 448 -5.22 48.98 25.35
CA ARG A 448 -4.92 47.56 25.24
C ARG A 448 -4.87 47.10 23.75
N SER A 449 -5.81 47.56 22.93
CA SER A 449 -5.84 47.25 21.49
C SER A 449 -4.58 47.78 20.81
N ASN A 450 -4.23 49.05 21.08
CA ASN A 450 -3.07 49.72 20.49
C ASN A 450 -1.75 49.04 20.87
N ARG A 451 -1.59 48.66 22.16
CA ARG A 451 -0.40 47.97 22.65
C ARG A 451 -0.28 46.56 22.08
N ALA A 452 -1.37 45.83 21.94
CA ALA A 452 -1.37 44.51 21.31
C ALA A 452 -0.99 44.58 19.82
N ILE A 453 -1.48 45.63 19.09
CA ILE A 453 -1.12 45.88 17.69
C ILE A 453 0.35 46.22 17.54
N GLU A 454 0.87 47.09 18.44
CA GLU A 454 2.30 47.44 18.48
C GLU A 454 3.17 46.21 18.74
N ALA A 455 2.79 45.39 19.74
CA ALA A 455 3.49 44.16 20.05
C ALA A 455 3.50 43.16 18.88
N ALA A 456 2.35 42.94 18.23
CA ALA A 456 2.26 42.07 17.06
C ALA A 456 3.07 42.62 15.88
N GLY A 457 3.07 43.94 15.67
CA GLY A 457 3.83 44.60 14.62
C GLY A 457 5.36 44.58 14.82
N GLU A 458 5.82 44.60 16.08
CA GLU A 458 7.25 44.61 16.43
C GLU A 458 7.95 43.32 15.97
N ILE A 459 7.35 42.18 16.23
CA ILE A 459 7.94 40.87 15.91
C ILE A 459 7.53 40.33 14.57
N GLY A 460 6.53 40.94 13.92
CA GLY A 460 5.85 40.38 12.77
C GLY A 460 6.73 40.14 11.55
N SER A 461 7.72 41.01 11.30
CA SER A 461 8.65 40.81 10.17
C SER A 461 9.59 39.64 10.38
N ALA A 462 10.06 39.43 11.61
CA ALA A 462 10.96 38.33 11.94
C ALA A 462 10.24 36.99 11.88
N THR A 463 9.03 36.89 12.46
CA THR A 463 8.22 35.65 12.41
C THR A 463 7.75 35.35 11.00
N LEU A 464 7.32 36.33 10.19
CA LEU A 464 6.96 36.13 8.80
C LEU A 464 8.12 35.52 8.00
N LEU A 465 9.32 36.08 8.13
CA LEU A 465 10.49 35.56 7.43
C LEU A 465 10.83 34.13 7.88
N ALA A 466 10.77 33.85 9.17
CA ALA A 466 11.00 32.51 9.70
C ALA A 466 9.98 31.53 9.16
N THR A 467 8.69 31.85 9.23
CA THR A 467 7.61 31.00 8.71
C THR A 467 7.76 30.74 7.21
N ILE A 468 8.04 31.78 6.39
CA ILE A 468 8.28 31.61 4.94
C ILE A 468 9.50 30.71 4.71
N THR A 469 10.58 30.88 5.48
CA THR A 469 11.78 30.07 5.33
C THR A 469 11.46 28.57 5.55
N VAL A 470 10.74 28.26 6.63
CA VAL A 470 10.32 26.88 6.92
C VAL A 470 9.36 26.35 5.86
N MET A 471 8.39 27.15 5.39
CA MET A 471 7.49 26.77 4.30
C MET A 471 8.26 26.41 3.04
N VAL A 472 9.27 27.20 2.64
CA VAL A 472 10.11 26.94 1.47
C VAL A 472 10.90 25.65 1.64
N VAL A 473 11.45 25.38 2.83
CA VAL A 473 12.19 24.14 3.12
C VAL A 473 11.29 22.92 2.91
N PHE A 474 10.08 22.89 3.47
CA PHE A 474 9.15 21.77 3.26
C PHE A 474 8.61 21.70 1.83
N ALA A 475 8.30 22.82 1.21
CA ALA A 475 7.84 22.86 -0.18
C ALA A 475 8.93 22.39 -1.15
N SER A 476 10.22 22.60 -0.83
CA SER A 476 11.33 22.13 -1.67
C SER A 476 11.44 20.61 -1.75
N LEU A 477 10.81 19.88 -0.83
CA LEU A 477 10.73 18.42 -0.88
C LEU A 477 10.03 17.92 -2.16
N ILE A 478 9.05 18.69 -2.67
CA ILE A 478 8.28 18.33 -3.87
C ILE A 478 9.14 18.30 -5.15
N PRO A 479 9.92 19.33 -5.49
CA PRO A 479 10.81 19.29 -6.66
C PRO A 479 12.09 18.47 -6.43
N ALA A 480 12.52 18.24 -5.18
CA ALA A 480 13.73 17.49 -4.86
C ALA A 480 13.58 15.98 -5.09
N LEU A 481 12.36 15.46 -5.01
CA LEU A 481 12.06 14.05 -5.19
C LEU A 481 11.49 13.79 -6.59
N THR A 482 11.76 12.60 -7.11
CA THR A 482 11.23 12.11 -8.40
C THR A 482 10.52 10.76 -8.21
N GLY A 483 9.70 10.36 -9.16
CA GLY A 483 9.04 9.06 -9.15
C GLY A 483 8.08 8.84 -7.97
N MET A 484 8.01 7.60 -7.49
CA MET A 484 7.14 7.20 -6.37
C MET A 484 7.46 7.94 -5.05
N PRO A 485 8.73 8.15 -4.64
CA PRO A 485 9.03 8.92 -3.44
C PRO A 485 8.43 10.33 -3.46
N LYS A 486 8.40 10.98 -4.63
CA LYS A 486 7.77 12.30 -4.78
C LYS A 486 6.29 12.26 -4.40
N GLN A 487 5.53 11.31 -4.94
CA GLN A 487 4.09 11.21 -4.63
C GLN A 487 3.85 10.80 -3.18
N TYR A 488 4.65 9.88 -2.67
CA TYR A 488 4.54 9.43 -1.28
C TYR A 488 4.73 10.58 -0.28
N PHE A 489 5.75 11.45 -0.46
CA PHE A 489 6.02 12.57 0.42
C PHE A 489 5.33 13.88 0.03
N TYR A 490 4.63 13.92 -1.12
CA TYR A 490 3.90 15.10 -1.56
C TYR A 490 2.94 15.66 -0.50
N PRO A 491 2.15 14.81 0.22
CA PRO A 491 1.29 15.29 1.30
C PRO A 491 2.05 16.05 2.40
N VAL A 492 3.28 15.66 2.72
CA VAL A 492 4.11 16.36 3.73
C VAL A 492 4.54 17.72 3.22
N GLY A 493 5.08 17.76 1.98
CA GLY A 493 5.52 19.00 1.33
C GLY A 493 4.40 20.01 1.10
N PHE A 494 3.14 19.57 1.05
CA PHE A 494 1.96 20.42 0.93
C PHE A 494 1.34 20.79 2.29
N THR A 495 1.12 19.81 3.16
CA THR A 495 0.38 19.99 4.42
C THR A 495 1.13 20.91 5.39
N VAL A 496 2.46 20.75 5.53
CA VAL A 496 3.24 21.59 6.47
C VAL A 496 3.22 23.06 6.08
N PRO A 497 3.49 23.47 4.84
CA PRO A 497 3.34 24.87 4.42
C PRO A 497 1.92 25.43 4.62
N VAL A 498 0.88 24.67 4.33
CA VAL A 498 -0.52 25.08 4.58
C VAL A 498 -0.76 25.30 6.08
N ALA A 499 -0.31 24.38 6.90
CA ALA A 499 -0.43 24.49 8.36
C ALA A 499 0.29 25.71 8.92
N LEU A 500 1.52 25.99 8.46
CA LEU A 500 2.30 27.17 8.84
C LEU A 500 1.63 28.47 8.39
N ALA A 501 1.06 28.52 7.17
CA ALA A 501 0.30 29.67 6.71
C ALA A 501 -0.94 29.91 7.58
N ALA A 502 -1.67 28.84 7.94
CA ALA A 502 -2.82 28.92 8.84
C ALA A 502 -2.39 29.39 10.26
N SER A 503 -1.25 28.87 10.77
CA SER A 503 -0.67 29.31 12.04
C SER A 503 -0.38 30.80 12.06
N PHE A 504 0.35 31.28 11.05
CA PHE A 504 0.66 32.69 10.93
C PHE A 504 -0.61 33.56 10.92
N LEU A 505 -1.62 33.19 10.12
CA LEU A 505 -2.90 33.92 10.07
C LEU A 505 -3.60 33.93 11.44
N ILE A 506 -3.69 32.81 12.13
CA ILE A 506 -4.32 32.70 13.45
C ILE A 506 -3.53 33.46 14.52
N ALA A 507 -2.19 33.40 14.48
CA ALA A 507 -1.32 34.11 15.43
C ALA A 507 -1.47 35.62 15.34
N TYR A 508 -1.73 36.20 14.16
CA TYR A 508 -1.89 37.63 13.96
C TYR A 508 -3.35 38.13 13.89
N THR A 509 -4.32 37.22 13.89
CA THR A 509 -5.74 37.59 13.92
C THR A 509 -6.42 37.20 15.24
N VAL A 510 -6.37 35.92 15.61
CA VAL A 510 -7.08 35.37 16.77
C VAL A 510 -6.31 35.58 18.06
N ALA A 511 -5.00 35.37 18.07
CA ALA A 511 -4.23 35.50 19.33
C ALA A 511 -4.24 36.93 19.91
N PRO A 512 -4.08 38.03 19.14
CA PRO A 512 -4.23 39.41 19.67
C PRO A 512 -5.67 39.71 20.13
N TRP A 513 -6.68 39.19 19.38
CA TRP A 513 -8.10 39.32 19.75
C TRP A 513 -8.39 38.66 21.09
N ALA A 514 -7.88 37.46 21.34
CA ALA A 514 -8.03 36.71 22.57
C ALA A 514 -7.20 37.32 23.72
N ALA A 515 -5.96 37.68 23.45
CA ALA A 515 -5.07 38.30 24.45
C ALA A 515 -5.65 39.60 25.03
N ARG A 516 -6.21 40.47 24.18
CA ARG A 516 -6.87 41.70 24.63
C ARG A 516 -8.02 41.41 25.64
N ARG A 517 -8.74 40.30 25.48
CA ARG A 517 -9.92 39.95 26.30
C ARG A 517 -9.57 39.16 27.54
N TRP A 518 -8.62 38.26 27.44
CA TRP A 518 -8.35 37.27 28.50
C TRP A 518 -7.10 37.55 29.33
N ILE A 519 -6.13 38.30 28.78
CA ILE A 519 -4.88 38.60 29.50
C ILE A 519 -5.06 39.90 30.33
N PRO A 520 -4.93 39.87 31.66
CA PRO A 520 -4.93 41.10 32.49
C PRO A 520 -3.60 41.84 32.33
N GLN A 521 -3.57 43.06 32.82
CA GLN A 521 -2.32 43.80 32.95
C GLN A 521 -1.46 43.10 34.00
N PRO A 522 -0.22 42.68 33.66
CA PRO A 522 0.71 42.18 34.66
C PRO A 522 1.15 43.34 35.61
N PRO A 523 1.70 43.03 36.80
CA PRO A 523 2.28 44.06 37.67
C PRO A 523 3.30 44.89 36.91
N ILE A 524 3.24 46.21 37.06
CA ILE A 524 4.19 47.09 36.41
C ILE A 524 5.54 46.90 37.10
N ASP A 525 6.51 46.39 36.40
CA ASP A 525 7.87 46.24 36.88
C ASP A 525 8.54 47.63 36.88
N SER A 526 8.49 48.30 38.01
CA SER A 526 9.15 49.59 38.22
C SER A 526 10.69 49.52 38.10
N SER A 527 11.25 48.32 38.06
CA SER A 527 12.69 48.06 37.82
C SER A 527 13.09 48.08 36.33
N SER A 528 12.13 48.15 35.42
CA SER A 528 12.41 48.09 33.94
C SER A 528 12.74 49.48 33.35
N ALA A 529 12.70 50.57 34.12
CA ALA A 529 13.03 51.93 33.67
C ALA A 529 14.54 52.17 33.49
N GLY A 530 15.38 51.25 33.82
CA GLY A 530 16.83 51.32 33.67
C GLY A 530 17.45 49.96 33.39
N GLY A 531 17.49 49.60 32.15
CA GLY A 531 18.39 48.61 31.54
C GLY A 531 18.63 47.28 32.26
N ARG A 532 18.32 46.19 31.57
CA ARG A 532 18.89 44.85 31.77
C ARG A 532 18.65 44.17 33.13
N THR A 533 17.42 43.75 33.39
CA THR A 533 17.21 42.66 34.35
C THR A 533 17.02 41.34 33.59
N LEU A 534 17.94 40.41 33.82
CA LEU A 534 17.78 39.01 33.50
C LEU A 534 16.49 38.48 34.14
N PRO A 535 15.74 37.57 33.48
CA PRO A 535 14.50 37.01 34.05
C PRO A 535 14.76 36.53 35.49
N GLY A 536 14.03 37.11 36.46
CA GLY A 536 14.27 36.93 37.90
C GLY A 536 13.72 35.65 38.49
N GLY A 537 13.86 34.49 37.82
CA GLY A 537 13.46 33.19 38.32
C GLY A 537 14.64 32.23 38.54
N ARG A 538 14.37 31.03 39.08
CA ARG A 538 15.39 29.96 39.22
C ARG A 538 16.09 29.68 37.89
N PHE A 539 15.36 29.72 36.77
CA PHE A 539 15.90 29.52 35.42
C PHE A 539 16.80 30.65 34.95
N GLY A 540 16.48 31.92 35.25
CA GLY A 540 17.36 33.05 34.94
C GLY A 540 18.69 32.98 35.68
N LYS A 541 18.68 32.52 36.94
CA LYS A 541 19.92 32.26 37.69
C LYS A 541 20.71 31.10 37.06
N LEU A 542 20.07 30.00 36.67
CA LEU A 542 20.71 28.86 36.02
C LEU A 542 21.36 29.27 34.69
N TYR A 543 20.65 30.05 33.86
CA TYR A 543 21.16 30.59 32.60
C TYR A 543 22.28 31.58 32.77
N SER A 544 22.21 32.43 33.83
CA SER A 544 23.21 33.46 34.08
C SER A 544 24.60 32.91 34.41
N ILE A 545 24.71 31.69 34.94
CA ILE A 545 26.00 31.06 35.29
C ILE A 545 26.82 30.78 34.01
N PRO A 546 26.34 29.98 33.01
CA PRO A 546 27.11 29.75 31.78
C PRO A 546 27.25 31.02 30.93
N ALA A 547 26.24 31.90 30.91
CA ALA A 547 26.31 33.16 30.18
C ALA A 547 27.44 34.08 30.70
N ARG A 548 27.58 34.25 32.03
CA ARG A 548 28.68 35.03 32.63
C ARG A 548 30.05 34.39 32.44
N LEU A 549 30.12 33.06 32.34
CA LEU A 549 31.36 32.34 32.08
C LEU A 549 31.86 32.54 30.64
N LEU A 550 30.95 32.75 29.69
CA LEU A 550 31.25 32.86 28.26
C LEU A 550 31.34 34.33 27.82
N ILE A 551 30.31 35.15 28.08
CA ILE A 551 30.19 36.50 27.55
C ILE A 551 31.31 37.40 28.12
N GLY A 552 32.02 38.06 27.21
CA GLY A 552 33.13 38.96 27.55
C GLY A 552 34.50 38.28 27.72
N HIS A 553 34.59 36.97 27.43
CA HIS A 553 35.84 36.23 27.46
C HIS A 553 36.13 35.58 26.10
N PRO A 554 36.75 36.29 25.15
CA PRO A 554 36.85 35.83 23.76
C PRO A 554 37.49 34.44 23.60
N ARG A 555 38.45 34.09 24.46
CA ARG A 555 39.06 32.75 24.42
C ARG A 555 38.07 31.63 24.79
N ARG A 556 37.20 31.86 25.80
CA ARG A 556 36.18 30.87 26.22
C ARG A 556 35.05 30.76 25.20
N GLU A 557 34.69 31.90 24.58
CA GLU A 557 33.70 31.92 23.48
C GLU A 557 34.19 31.09 22.30
N ILE A 558 35.45 31.26 21.87
CA ILE A 558 36.05 30.49 20.79
C ILE A 558 36.10 29.00 21.15
N VAL A 559 36.55 28.64 22.36
CA VAL A 559 36.60 27.25 22.81
C VAL A 559 35.21 26.64 22.83
N PHE A 560 34.17 27.37 23.29
CA PHE A 560 32.80 26.90 23.29
C PHE A 560 32.26 26.68 21.86
N VAL A 561 32.50 27.62 20.93
CA VAL A 561 32.11 27.50 19.53
C VAL A 561 32.82 26.31 18.88
N CYS A 562 34.13 26.15 19.10
CA CYS A 562 34.88 25.02 18.58
C CYS A 562 34.40 23.68 19.17
N ALA A 563 34.11 23.63 20.46
CA ALA A 563 33.56 22.41 21.09
C ALA A 563 32.18 22.07 20.58
N THR A 564 31.33 23.08 20.38
CA THR A 564 29.99 22.87 19.79
C THR A 564 30.10 22.41 18.33
N ALA A 565 30.96 23.05 17.53
CA ALA A 565 31.22 22.64 16.15
C ALA A 565 31.76 21.20 16.07
N PHE A 566 32.69 20.85 16.96
CA PHE A 566 33.23 19.50 17.06
C PHE A 566 32.11 18.49 17.41
N LEU A 567 31.24 18.80 18.36
CA LEU A 567 30.12 17.96 18.74
C LEU A 567 29.13 17.77 17.56
N CYS A 568 28.82 18.88 16.88
CA CYS A 568 27.97 18.80 15.68
C CYS A 568 28.57 17.90 14.58
N ILE A 569 29.87 18.04 14.31
CA ILE A 569 30.61 17.21 13.36
C ILE A 569 30.61 15.75 13.82
N ALA A 570 30.86 15.50 15.12
CA ALA A 570 30.86 14.14 15.65
C ALA A 570 29.47 13.47 15.51
N VAL A 571 28.39 14.21 15.83
CA VAL A 571 27.01 13.71 15.62
C VAL A 571 26.69 13.50 14.15
N PHE A 572 27.15 14.40 13.27
CA PHE A 572 26.95 14.27 11.82
C PHE A 572 27.69 13.05 11.22
N ILE A 573 28.79 12.63 11.84
CA ILE A 573 29.57 11.46 11.42
C ILE A 573 28.93 10.13 11.89
N MET A 574 28.06 10.13 12.92
CA MET A 574 27.45 8.90 13.44
C MET A 574 26.74 8.04 12.37
N PRO A 575 25.97 8.58 11.43
CA PRO A 575 25.38 7.79 10.33
C PRO A 575 26.42 7.12 9.42
N PHE A 576 27.63 7.69 9.36
CA PHE A 576 28.73 7.16 8.55
C PHE A 576 29.69 6.30 9.38
N GLY A 577 29.27 5.89 10.57
CA GLY A 577 30.12 5.11 11.50
C GLY A 577 30.70 3.84 10.90
N GLN A 578 29.97 3.17 10.02
CA GLN A 578 30.44 1.98 9.30
C GLN A 578 31.68 2.28 8.43
N CYS A 579 31.77 3.48 7.82
CA CYS A 579 32.91 3.86 6.99
C CYS A 579 34.22 4.03 7.79
N LEU A 580 34.12 4.18 9.11
CA LEU A 580 35.27 4.45 9.99
C LEU A 580 35.84 3.19 10.66
N ILE A 581 35.18 2.04 10.50
CA ILE A 581 35.64 0.77 11.07
C ILE A 581 36.27 -0.14 10.01
N PRO A 582 37.16 -1.07 10.41
CA PRO A 582 37.70 -2.05 9.49
C PRO A 582 36.57 -2.90 8.89
N GLY A 583 36.54 -3.01 7.54
CA GLY A 583 35.46 -3.66 6.80
C GLY A 583 34.50 -2.67 6.14
N GLY A 584 34.48 -1.40 6.55
CA GLY A 584 33.68 -0.35 5.93
C GLY A 584 32.18 -0.67 5.94
N LEU A 585 31.50 -0.38 4.83
CA LEU A 585 30.07 -0.64 4.65
C LEU A 585 29.69 -2.15 4.71
N ASN A 586 30.68 -3.03 4.63
CA ASN A 586 30.48 -4.48 4.72
C ASN A 586 30.61 -5.01 6.16
N SER A 587 30.40 -4.17 7.15
CA SER A 587 30.46 -4.48 8.58
C SER A 587 29.17 -4.05 9.29
N PRO A 588 28.84 -4.65 10.45
CA PRO A 588 27.73 -4.19 11.26
C PRO A 588 27.91 -2.73 11.72
N THR A 589 26.81 -1.99 11.85
CA THR A 589 26.83 -0.63 12.39
C THR A 589 27.41 -0.67 13.81
N PRO A 590 28.45 0.13 14.12
CA PRO A 590 29.03 0.16 15.45
C PRO A 590 28.01 0.66 16.48
N ALA A 591 28.16 0.28 17.74
CA ALA A 591 27.21 0.64 18.80
C ALA A 591 27.02 2.16 19.00
N TRP A 592 28.01 2.98 18.59
CA TRP A 592 27.94 4.44 18.59
C TRP A 592 27.43 5.04 17.26
N GLY A 593 27.26 4.22 16.22
CA GLY A 593 26.75 4.65 14.93
C GLY A 593 25.21 4.64 14.87
N VAL A 594 24.66 5.34 13.90
CA VAL A 594 23.23 5.35 13.61
C VAL A 594 22.97 4.64 12.29
N GLU A 595 22.09 3.65 12.30
CA GLU A 595 21.71 2.92 11.11
C GLU A 595 20.98 3.85 10.13
N MET A 596 21.47 3.95 8.89
CA MET A 596 20.83 4.75 7.86
C MET A 596 19.79 3.92 7.12
N GLY A 597 18.57 4.42 7.03
CA GLY A 597 17.49 3.81 6.27
C GLY A 597 16.55 4.89 5.73
N PHE A 598 15.89 4.58 4.62
CA PHE A 598 14.94 5.51 4.00
C PHE A 598 13.73 5.77 4.91
N LEU A 599 13.23 4.72 5.56
CA LEU A 599 12.18 4.79 6.57
C LEU A 599 12.48 3.79 7.70
N PRO A 600 12.04 4.06 8.94
CA PRO A 600 12.19 3.12 10.03
C PRO A 600 11.42 1.83 9.74
N LYS A 601 12.00 0.69 10.12
CA LYS A 601 11.36 -0.62 10.00
C LYS A 601 10.04 -0.63 10.78
N ASP A 602 8.96 -1.16 10.16
CA ASP A 602 7.62 -1.22 10.77
C ASP A 602 7.32 -2.63 11.27
N ASN A 603 6.70 -2.72 12.44
CA ASN A 603 6.23 -3.99 13.01
C ASN A 603 4.83 -4.30 12.47
N LYS A 604 4.74 -5.09 11.42
CA LYS A 604 3.48 -5.47 10.76
C LYS A 604 2.88 -6.74 11.36
N ASN A 605 1.55 -6.89 11.26
CA ASN A 605 0.84 -8.08 11.73
C ASN A 605 0.81 -9.19 10.68
N THR A 606 1.47 -9.03 9.55
CA THR A 606 1.47 -9.99 8.44
C THR A 606 2.78 -9.91 7.65
N PHE A 607 3.16 -11.02 7.06
CA PHE A 607 4.20 -11.12 6.03
C PHE A 607 3.91 -12.32 5.12
N ASN A 608 4.59 -12.37 3.98
CA ASN A 608 4.45 -13.44 3.01
C ASN A 608 5.74 -14.28 2.94
N VAL A 609 5.59 -15.57 2.67
CA VAL A 609 6.70 -16.44 2.26
C VAL A 609 6.42 -16.84 0.81
N THR A 610 7.31 -16.50 -0.10
CA THR A 610 7.24 -16.91 -1.51
C THR A 610 8.14 -18.10 -1.74
N ILE A 611 7.65 -19.06 -2.51
CA ILE A 611 8.35 -20.30 -2.84
C ILE A 611 8.35 -20.42 -4.35
N GLU A 612 9.53 -20.55 -4.92
CA GLU A 612 9.71 -20.78 -6.34
C GLU A 612 10.63 -21.97 -6.54
N LEU A 613 10.13 -22.99 -7.23
CA LEU A 613 10.89 -24.17 -7.61
C LEU A 613 11.43 -24.02 -9.04
N PRO A 614 12.42 -24.83 -9.45
CA PRO A 614 12.87 -24.84 -10.81
C PRO A 614 11.74 -25.07 -11.81
N VAL A 615 11.75 -24.36 -12.93
CA VAL A 615 10.76 -24.50 -14.00
C VAL A 615 10.71 -25.97 -14.46
N GLY A 616 9.49 -26.48 -14.74
CA GLY A 616 9.27 -27.89 -15.06
C GLY A 616 9.07 -28.80 -13.83
N THR A 617 9.12 -28.25 -12.62
CA THR A 617 8.78 -29.01 -11.40
C THR A 617 7.29 -29.30 -11.38
N PRO A 618 6.86 -30.57 -11.13
CA PRO A 618 5.46 -30.88 -11.01
C PRO A 618 4.83 -30.23 -9.76
N VAL A 619 3.57 -29.81 -9.91
CA VAL A 619 2.86 -29.07 -8.83
C VAL A 619 2.76 -29.87 -7.53
N GLU A 620 2.80 -31.19 -7.58
CA GLU A 620 2.81 -32.06 -6.39
C GLU A 620 4.10 -31.93 -5.58
N ALA A 621 5.23 -31.66 -6.24
CA ALA A 621 6.48 -31.38 -5.54
C ALA A 621 6.44 -29.97 -4.92
N LEU A 622 5.89 -29.00 -5.63
CA LEU A 622 5.63 -27.66 -5.10
C LEU A 622 4.69 -27.73 -3.88
N ASP A 623 3.60 -28.51 -3.96
CA ASP A 623 2.65 -28.66 -2.87
C ASP A 623 3.32 -29.20 -1.60
N ARG A 624 4.25 -30.14 -1.73
CA ARG A 624 5.06 -30.61 -0.59
C ARG A 624 5.94 -29.52 -0.02
N ALA A 625 6.65 -28.76 -0.86
CA ALA A 625 7.49 -27.66 -0.41
C ALA A 625 6.68 -26.57 0.31
N VAL A 626 5.49 -26.26 -0.17
CA VAL A 626 4.55 -25.30 0.46
C VAL A 626 4.10 -25.83 1.83
N ARG A 627 3.76 -27.12 1.95
CA ARG A 627 3.39 -27.74 3.24
C ARG A 627 4.55 -27.80 4.22
N ASP A 628 5.75 -28.10 3.77
CA ASP A 628 6.93 -28.09 4.61
C ASP A 628 7.21 -26.66 5.14
N THR A 629 7.02 -25.65 4.27
CA THR A 629 7.08 -24.24 4.67
C THR A 629 6.00 -23.89 5.69
N ALA A 630 4.75 -24.32 5.47
CA ALA A 630 3.64 -24.09 6.38
C ALA A 630 3.87 -24.79 7.74
N ALA A 631 4.52 -25.95 7.74
CA ALA A 631 4.89 -26.66 8.97
C ALA A 631 5.92 -25.87 9.81
N GLU A 632 6.88 -25.19 9.18
CA GLU A 632 7.79 -24.28 9.89
C GLU A 632 7.06 -23.04 10.45
N VAL A 633 6.17 -22.47 9.65
CA VAL A 633 5.31 -21.32 10.08
C VAL A 633 4.45 -21.71 11.30
N ALA A 634 3.86 -22.91 11.32
CA ALA A 634 3.01 -23.40 12.40
C ALA A 634 3.74 -23.57 13.75
N LYS A 635 5.07 -23.63 13.75
CA LYS A 635 5.87 -23.71 14.99
C LYS A 635 5.93 -22.38 15.73
N ILE A 636 5.69 -21.26 15.05
CA ILE A 636 5.80 -19.91 15.61
C ILE A 636 4.61 -19.64 16.53
N PRO A 637 4.83 -19.30 17.80
CA PRO A 637 3.74 -19.15 18.77
C PRO A 637 2.83 -17.94 18.52
N GLU A 638 3.32 -16.90 17.83
CA GLU A 638 2.58 -15.68 17.55
C GLU A 638 1.69 -15.75 16.30
N VAL A 639 1.72 -16.85 15.56
CA VAL A 639 0.91 -17.04 14.37
C VAL A 639 -0.54 -17.32 14.76
N VAL A 640 -1.46 -16.50 14.23
CA VAL A 640 -2.92 -16.68 14.39
C VAL A 640 -3.45 -17.62 13.33
N ASN A 641 -3.06 -17.42 12.09
CA ASN A 641 -3.41 -18.29 10.96
C ASN A 641 -2.41 -18.12 9.83
N TRP A 642 -2.44 -19.07 8.91
CA TRP A 642 -1.74 -18.96 7.64
C TRP A 642 -2.63 -19.42 6.49
N GLN A 643 -2.33 -18.93 5.33
CA GLN A 643 -2.89 -19.38 4.05
C GLN A 643 -1.76 -19.91 3.20
N SER A 644 -1.94 -21.06 2.58
CA SER A 644 -0.95 -21.70 1.73
C SER A 644 -1.52 -21.94 0.32
N TRP A 645 -0.72 -21.62 -0.70
CA TRP A 645 -1.07 -21.80 -2.09
C TRP A 645 0.06 -22.51 -2.82
N ALA A 646 -0.28 -23.55 -3.57
CA ALA A 646 0.61 -24.17 -4.55
C ALA A 646 0.02 -23.97 -5.95
N GLY A 647 0.84 -23.55 -6.92
CA GLY A 647 0.42 -23.16 -8.25
C GLY A 647 -0.18 -21.76 -8.37
N LEU A 648 -0.21 -21.00 -7.26
CA LEU A 648 -0.72 -19.64 -7.18
C LEU A 648 0.18 -18.80 -6.26
N SER A 649 0.26 -17.51 -6.55
CA SER A 649 0.96 -16.54 -5.68
C SER A 649 0.12 -16.02 -4.51
N GLY A 650 -1.12 -16.50 -4.37
CA GLY A 650 -2.06 -16.07 -3.33
C GLY A 650 -2.77 -14.76 -3.63
N VAL A 651 -3.31 -14.13 -2.59
CA VAL A 651 -3.97 -12.82 -2.71
C VAL A 651 -2.92 -11.77 -3.02
N ALA A 652 -3.10 -11.08 -4.14
CA ALA A 652 -2.19 -10.03 -4.57
C ALA A 652 -2.07 -8.93 -3.50
N ASP A 653 -0.85 -8.54 -3.22
CA ASP A 653 -0.54 -7.36 -2.44
C ASP A 653 0.29 -6.38 -3.27
N PHE A 654 0.55 -5.21 -2.72
CA PHE A 654 1.30 -4.20 -3.42
C PHE A 654 2.75 -4.63 -3.72
N ASN A 655 3.35 -5.46 -2.86
CA ASN A 655 4.69 -5.99 -3.09
C ASN A 655 4.73 -7.00 -4.23
N SER A 656 3.78 -7.94 -4.28
CA SER A 656 3.69 -8.94 -5.35
C SER A 656 3.47 -8.29 -6.71
N MET A 657 2.65 -7.23 -6.76
CA MET A 657 2.44 -6.45 -7.97
C MET A 657 3.73 -5.75 -8.43
N MET A 658 4.45 -5.08 -7.52
CA MET A 658 5.70 -4.38 -7.85
C MET A 658 6.82 -5.34 -8.24
N ARG A 659 6.87 -6.52 -7.64
CA ARG A 659 7.83 -7.59 -7.97
C ARG A 659 7.46 -8.32 -9.26
N MET A 660 6.31 -8.01 -9.86
CA MET A 660 5.77 -8.71 -11.04
C MET A 660 5.68 -10.23 -10.83
N THR A 661 5.34 -10.64 -9.60
CA THR A 661 5.18 -12.06 -9.27
C THR A 661 4.07 -12.64 -10.15
N PRO A 662 4.33 -13.71 -10.93
CA PRO A 662 3.30 -14.33 -11.73
C PRO A 662 2.15 -14.82 -10.83
N ALA A 663 0.91 -14.61 -11.27
CA ALA A 663 -0.25 -14.99 -10.49
C ALA A 663 -0.44 -16.51 -10.42
N LYS A 664 0.03 -17.25 -11.44
CA LYS A 664 -0.08 -18.71 -11.60
C LYS A 664 1.20 -19.28 -12.20
N GLY A 665 1.56 -20.49 -11.77
CA GLY A 665 2.67 -21.27 -12.32
C GLY A 665 2.84 -22.54 -11.52
N SER A 666 3.16 -23.67 -12.18
CA SER A 666 3.38 -24.95 -11.49
C SER A 666 4.55 -24.92 -10.51
N GLU A 667 5.45 -23.97 -10.68
CA GLU A 667 6.65 -23.75 -9.86
C GLU A 667 6.45 -22.69 -8.76
N ILE A 668 5.29 -21.99 -8.72
CA ILE A 668 5.06 -20.85 -7.84
C ILE A 668 4.15 -21.22 -6.69
N GLY A 669 4.59 -20.97 -5.47
CA GLY A 669 3.82 -21.12 -4.24
C GLY A 669 4.00 -19.95 -3.29
N ALA A 670 3.07 -19.82 -2.37
CA ALA A 670 3.13 -18.79 -1.34
C ALA A 670 2.50 -19.26 -0.02
N VAL A 671 3.00 -18.72 1.08
CA VAL A 671 2.38 -18.84 2.39
C VAL A 671 2.24 -17.46 2.99
N ARG A 672 1.01 -17.01 3.20
CA ARG A 672 0.72 -15.77 3.91
C ARG A 672 0.56 -16.06 5.39
N VAL A 673 1.26 -15.32 6.23
CA VAL A 673 1.29 -15.50 7.67
C VAL A 673 0.64 -14.31 8.34
N ASN A 674 -0.34 -14.54 9.19
CA ASN A 674 -0.97 -13.54 10.03
C ASN A 674 -0.58 -13.75 11.49
N LEU A 675 -0.05 -12.70 12.11
CA LEU A 675 0.42 -12.67 13.48
C LEU A 675 -0.64 -12.04 14.40
N THR A 676 -0.51 -12.27 15.70
CA THR A 676 -1.23 -11.50 16.72
C THR A 676 -0.97 -10.01 16.58
N ASP A 677 -1.85 -9.18 17.13
CA ASP A 677 -1.69 -7.72 17.04
C ASP A 677 -0.35 -7.27 17.65
N LYS A 678 0.29 -6.29 17.00
CA LYS A 678 1.57 -5.73 17.41
C LYS A 678 1.57 -5.16 18.84
N ASN A 679 0.39 -4.72 19.32
CA ASN A 679 0.20 -4.13 20.64
C ASN A 679 -0.05 -5.20 21.74
N SER A 680 -0.14 -6.49 21.38
CA SER A 680 -0.34 -7.60 22.33
C SER A 680 0.91 -7.98 23.14
N GLY A 681 2.02 -7.27 22.94
CA GLY A 681 3.30 -7.58 23.61
C GLY A 681 4.11 -8.71 22.96
N ARG A 682 3.75 -9.10 21.72
CA ARG A 682 4.51 -10.10 20.95
C ARG A 682 5.89 -9.58 20.52
N ARG A 683 6.76 -10.49 20.12
CA ARG A 683 8.02 -10.15 19.43
C ARG A 683 7.74 -9.38 18.13
N SER A 684 8.72 -8.60 17.68
CA SER A 684 8.56 -7.86 16.42
C SER A 684 8.46 -8.81 15.22
N SER A 685 7.70 -8.40 14.18
CA SER A 685 7.62 -9.17 12.92
C SER A 685 9.00 -9.39 12.29
N ILE A 686 9.93 -8.46 12.49
CA ILE A 686 11.30 -8.52 11.99
C ILE A 686 12.08 -9.65 12.66
N GLU A 687 11.95 -9.81 13.99
CA GLU A 687 12.59 -10.90 14.73
C GLU A 687 12.02 -12.25 14.32
N ILE A 688 10.68 -12.33 14.19
CA ILE A 688 9.98 -13.54 13.75
C ILE A 688 10.40 -13.90 12.32
N ALA A 689 10.47 -12.95 11.41
CA ALA A 689 10.92 -13.17 10.03
C ALA A 689 12.37 -13.65 9.96
N ARG A 690 13.27 -13.13 10.81
CA ARG A 690 14.67 -13.60 10.89
C ARG A 690 14.78 -15.04 11.38
N GLU A 691 14.02 -15.39 12.40
CA GLU A 691 13.93 -16.76 12.90
C GLU A 691 13.42 -17.70 11.82
N LEU A 692 12.31 -17.32 11.16
CA LEU A 692 11.71 -18.12 10.10
C LEU A 692 12.66 -18.30 8.91
N ARG A 693 13.38 -17.26 8.47
CA ARG A 693 14.41 -17.39 7.42
C ARG A 693 15.45 -18.44 7.75
N THR A 694 15.82 -18.55 9.02
CA THR A 694 16.78 -19.56 9.46
C THR A 694 16.17 -20.97 9.42
N ALA A 695 14.91 -21.12 9.86
CA ALA A 695 14.19 -22.39 9.82
C ALA A 695 13.93 -22.86 8.38
N LEU A 696 13.59 -21.95 7.47
CA LEU A 696 13.30 -22.26 6.07
C LEU A 696 14.52 -22.70 5.24
N ARG A 697 15.74 -22.57 5.77
CA ARG A 697 16.92 -23.16 5.12
C ARG A 697 16.77 -24.68 4.96
N SER A 698 16.17 -25.35 5.92
CA SER A 698 15.88 -26.78 5.84
C SER A 698 14.97 -27.14 4.66
N VAL A 699 14.01 -26.27 4.35
CA VAL A 699 13.13 -26.44 3.19
C VAL A 699 13.90 -26.19 1.90
N SER A 700 14.68 -25.10 1.84
CA SER A 700 15.49 -24.80 0.65
C SER A 700 16.52 -25.90 0.36
N ASP A 701 17.12 -26.50 1.38
CA ASP A 701 18.07 -27.62 1.25
C ASP A 701 17.39 -28.91 0.77
N ALA A 702 16.12 -29.14 1.17
CA ALA A 702 15.33 -30.30 0.75
C ALA A 702 14.89 -30.22 -0.73
N TYR A 703 14.79 -28.99 -1.29
CA TYR A 703 14.39 -28.75 -2.68
C TYR A 703 15.49 -28.00 -3.44
N PRO A 704 16.52 -28.68 -3.98
CA PRO A 704 17.64 -28.03 -4.65
C PRO A 704 17.19 -27.14 -5.81
N GLY A 705 17.75 -25.94 -5.90
CA GLY A 705 17.39 -24.94 -6.90
C GLY A 705 16.15 -24.14 -6.57
N SER A 706 15.50 -24.40 -5.43
CA SER A 706 14.39 -23.58 -4.96
C SER A 706 14.83 -22.22 -4.46
N THR A 707 13.92 -21.26 -4.57
CA THR A 707 14.03 -19.94 -3.95
C THR A 707 12.90 -19.76 -2.96
N VAL A 708 13.24 -19.72 -1.67
CA VAL A 708 12.30 -19.46 -0.59
C VAL A 708 12.63 -18.12 0.05
N GLN A 709 11.70 -17.18 0.03
CA GLN A 709 11.91 -15.83 0.53
C GLN A 709 10.85 -15.43 1.55
N VAL A 710 11.26 -14.80 2.64
CA VAL A 710 10.35 -14.16 3.59
C VAL A 710 10.24 -12.68 3.23
N VAL A 711 9.09 -12.31 2.69
CA VAL A 711 8.80 -10.97 2.18
C VAL A 711 8.01 -10.20 3.21
N GLU A 712 8.64 -9.23 3.85
CA GLU A 712 8.00 -8.30 4.78
C GLU A 712 7.42 -7.11 4.03
N ASP A 713 6.28 -6.58 4.49
CA ASP A 713 5.71 -5.35 3.93
C ASP A 713 6.63 -4.17 4.24
N PRO A 714 7.06 -3.37 3.23
CA PRO A 714 7.92 -2.23 3.46
C PRO A 714 7.21 -1.15 4.29
N PRO A 715 7.96 -0.35 5.06
CA PRO A 715 7.38 0.73 5.85
C PRO A 715 6.90 1.94 5.00
N GLY A 716 7.25 1.95 3.73
CA GLY A 716 6.98 3.04 2.79
C GLY A 716 6.40 2.56 1.46
N PRO A 717 6.65 3.30 0.37
CA PRO A 717 6.23 2.88 -0.95
C PRO A 717 6.83 1.50 -1.27
N PRO A 718 6.08 0.62 -1.92
CA PRO A 718 6.55 -0.71 -2.27
C PRO A 718 7.70 -0.62 -3.27
N LEU A 719 8.63 -1.54 -3.15
CA LEU A 719 9.81 -1.63 -3.99
C LEU A 719 9.91 -3.03 -4.59
N ARG A 720 10.50 -3.14 -5.77
CA ARG A 720 10.82 -4.45 -6.39
C ARG A 720 11.76 -5.27 -5.51
N GLY A 721 12.68 -4.60 -4.86
CA GLY A 721 13.61 -5.15 -3.89
C GLY A 721 14.24 -4.01 -3.10
N THR A 722 14.86 -4.31 -1.97
CA THR A 722 15.62 -3.31 -1.20
C THR A 722 16.79 -2.76 -2.02
N ILE A 723 17.43 -3.66 -2.78
CA ILE A 723 18.44 -3.34 -3.80
C ILE A 723 17.96 -4.02 -5.08
N TYR A 724 17.84 -3.26 -6.14
CA TYR A 724 17.42 -3.73 -7.45
C TYR A 724 18.43 -3.29 -8.49
N ALA A 725 19.06 -4.25 -9.15
CA ALA A 725 20.04 -4.01 -10.21
C ALA A 725 19.49 -4.49 -11.55
N GLU A 726 19.46 -3.62 -12.54
CA GLU A 726 19.12 -3.94 -13.92
C GLU A 726 20.42 -4.17 -14.70
N ILE A 727 20.51 -5.32 -15.34
CA ILE A 727 21.70 -5.73 -16.11
C ILE A 727 21.27 -5.85 -17.57
N TYR A 728 22.00 -5.19 -18.44
CA TYR A 728 21.74 -5.16 -19.88
C TYR A 728 22.92 -5.74 -20.63
N ALA A 729 22.68 -6.63 -21.58
CA ALA A 729 23.65 -7.15 -22.52
C ALA A 729 22.99 -7.42 -23.86
N ASN A 730 23.78 -7.43 -24.95
CA ASN A 730 23.26 -7.74 -26.28
C ASN A 730 23.19 -9.25 -26.56
N ASP A 731 24.00 -10.03 -25.86
CA ASP A 731 24.06 -11.48 -25.98
C ASP A 731 23.40 -12.15 -24.73
N PRO A 732 22.49 -13.09 -24.91
CA PRO A 732 21.83 -13.79 -23.79
C PRO A 732 22.82 -14.57 -22.89
N GLU A 733 23.87 -15.17 -23.44
CA GLU A 733 24.88 -15.89 -22.65
C GLU A 733 25.70 -14.93 -21.78
N GLU A 734 26.13 -13.78 -22.36
CA GLU A 734 26.78 -12.73 -21.60
C GLU A 734 25.88 -12.18 -20.48
N LEU A 735 24.60 -11.98 -20.78
CA LEU A 735 23.61 -11.52 -19.79
C LEU A 735 23.50 -12.50 -18.61
N ARG A 736 23.41 -13.81 -18.91
CA ARG A 736 23.37 -14.85 -17.85
C ARG A 736 24.63 -14.83 -16.99
N TRP A 737 25.78 -14.77 -17.63
CA TRP A 737 27.08 -14.73 -16.92
C TRP A 737 27.19 -13.48 -16.01
N LEU A 738 26.79 -12.31 -16.52
CA LEU A 738 26.79 -11.07 -15.74
C LEU A 738 25.83 -11.14 -14.56
N ALA A 739 24.62 -11.67 -14.76
CA ALA A 739 23.61 -11.84 -13.73
C ALA A 739 24.09 -12.77 -12.60
N ASP A 740 24.65 -13.92 -12.95
CA ASP A 740 25.21 -14.87 -11.99
C ASP A 740 26.38 -14.29 -11.21
N ARG A 741 27.25 -13.54 -11.87
CA ARG A 741 28.37 -12.88 -11.22
C ARG A 741 27.90 -11.81 -10.24
N THR A 742 26.95 -10.99 -10.64
CA THR A 742 26.34 -9.95 -9.80
C THR A 742 25.65 -10.56 -8.60
N GLN A 743 24.89 -11.64 -8.81
CA GLN A 743 24.24 -12.37 -7.73
C GLN A 743 25.25 -12.93 -6.70
N LYS A 744 26.36 -13.47 -7.17
CA LYS A 744 27.43 -13.98 -6.29
C LYS A 744 28.09 -12.87 -5.47
N GLU A 745 28.26 -11.67 -6.04
CA GLU A 745 28.81 -10.53 -5.31
C GLU A 745 27.80 -9.99 -4.27
N PHE A 746 26.52 -9.90 -4.62
CA PHE A 746 25.49 -9.49 -3.66
C PHE A 746 25.40 -10.45 -2.47
N ARG A 747 25.50 -11.76 -2.70
CA ARG A 747 25.50 -12.77 -1.60
C ARG A 747 26.67 -12.62 -0.62
N LYS A 748 27.77 -11.98 -1.03
CA LYS A 748 28.92 -11.69 -0.17
C LYS A 748 28.77 -10.40 0.62
N THR A 749 27.80 -9.55 0.24
CA THR A 749 27.60 -8.23 0.85
C THR A 749 26.93 -8.41 2.21
N TYR A 750 27.42 -7.67 3.20
CA TYR A 750 26.89 -7.69 4.56
C TYR A 750 25.39 -7.30 4.57
N ASP A 751 24.60 -7.99 5.37
CA ASP A 751 23.16 -7.80 5.61
C ASP A 751 22.25 -8.00 4.37
N VAL A 752 22.79 -8.57 3.30
CA VAL A 752 22.00 -9.04 2.15
C VAL A 752 21.67 -10.51 2.37
N VAL A 753 20.38 -10.82 2.58
CA VAL A 753 19.96 -12.16 3.03
C VAL A 753 19.35 -13.02 1.93
N GLU A 754 18.68 -12.42 0.97
CA GLU A 754 17.96 -13.13 -0.11
C GLU A 754 18.28 -12.46 -1.44
N VAL A 755 19.00 -13.14 -2.31
CA VAL A 755 19.41 -12.63 -3.62
C VAL A 755 18.85 -13.53 -4.69
N THR A 756 18.01 -12.96 -5.55
CA THR A 756 17.40 -13.65 -6.69
C THR A 756 17.69 -12.91 -7.98
N ASN A 757 17.57 -13.59 -9.10
CA ASN A 757 17.56 -12.98 -10.42
C ASN A 757 16.26 -13.40 -11.15
N THR A 758 15.94 -12.71 -12.24
CA THR A 758 14.72 -12.96 -13.03
C THR A 758 14.92 -14.00 -14.12
N GLN A 759 16.13 -14.52 -14.29
CA GLN A 759 16.42 -15.57 -15.28
C GLN A 759 15.87 -16.90 -14.80
N LYS A 760 15.20 -17.61 -15.69
CA LYS A 760 14.73 -18.98 -15.47
C LYS A 760 15.75 -19.97 -15.99
N ALA A 761 15.77 -21.16 -15.38
CA ALA A 761 16.59 -22.27 -15.88
C ALA A 761 16.06 -22.78 -17.23
N ASP A 762 16.95 -23.26 -18.08
CA ASP A 762 16.58 -23.90 -19.35
C ASP A 762 15.74 -25.15 -19.07
N GLN A 763 14.68 -25.35 -19.86
CA GLN A 763 13.86 -26.56 -19.83
C GLN A 763 14.36 -27.57 -20.84
N THR A 764 14.23 -28.86 -20.50
CA THR A 764 14.47 -29.94 -21.45
C THR A 764 13.17 -30.29 -22.13
N GLU A 765 13.07 -30.13 -23.43
CA GLU A 765 11.96 -30.60 -24.24
C GLU A 765 12.27 -31.99 -24.81
N TRP A 766 11.21 -32.81 -24.91
CA TRP A 766 11.30 -34.18 -25.43
C TRP A 766 10.50 -34.32 -26.72
#